data_194dbcf0daf74fd9c1130f857143e747
#
_entry.id   194dbcf0daf74fd9c1130f857143e747
#
_cell.length_a   1.000
_cell.length_b   1.000
_cell.length_c   1.000
_cell.angle_alpha   90.00
_cell.angle_beta   90.00
_cell.angle_gamma   90.00
#
_symmetry.space_group_name_H-M   'P 1'
#
loop_
_entity.id
_entity.type
_entity.pdbx_description
1 polymer ?
#
loop_
_entity_poly.entity_id
_entity_poly.type
_entity_poly.pdbx_seq_one_letter_code
_entity_poly.pdbx_strand_id
1 'polypeptide(L)'
;MEILILPAIALRSMTMLPDMVIHFDISRKCSIKALEKALASDNQKIFLTAQRDFDVAEPKAEDLYETGTVAVITQVAKLPDNIYRVQVEGKKKAIVQYIGETETGFVANVEIADAWIEEPDKYTSKAMVMGLREVIKQIGALNANLNKDMLKKWMKIEDAAALMMKMAIDYPMPYYVRQEFLELDDIERFYHKIVEYITEEINIFRIKEELAVKVRDKVEQNQKEYILREQMKVLSQELDGTDSVVSEADEYTEKLEKLNASEEIKESIRKEIKRFRAITGGSSEANVERGYIETLLSLPWDNCSEDNKDIDNAKRVLDRDHYGMTKIKERILEALTVRNVTDASDAPIICLVGPPGTGKTSIARSVADALNKKYVRVCLGGVRDEAEIRGHRKTYVGAMPGRIIDGIKKAGVKNPLMLLDEIDKVSSDYRSDTASALLEVLDGEQNKRFIDHYVELPTDLSQVLFIATANDLSNVSRPLLDRMEIIEVGSYTKNEKMHIAKEHLVAKQIKKNGLAKSDISFSDSAISRIIDGYTREAGVRNLERNIAKVCRKVVRDLYDGEGIQHGARKVSITGKNIADYLGKAKYTQDKINSHDDVGIVRGLAWTAVGGDTLEIEVNTMPGKESLILTGKMGDVMKESARISLTYVRSIVGRAPYKVKDNFFDNNVVHIHIPEGAVPKDGPSAGVTMSTAILSAVTGIPVRSDVAMTGEVTLRGRVLPIGGLKEKLLAAKTAGVKTVIVPEKNKADVAELDEEITGGMEIVYASDMKQVLKTALAKPVE
;
A
#
# COMPACT_ATOMS: atom_id res chain seq x y z
N MET A 1 -18.19 -28.28 38.16
CA MET A 1 -17.07 -27.61 37.44
C MET A 1 -15.99 -27.29 38.48
N GLU A 2 -14.77 -27.75 38.24
CA GLU A 2 -13.63 -27.57 39.16
C GLU A 2 -12.89 -26.29 38.78
N ILE A 3 -12.69 -25.39 39.74
CA ILE A 3 -11.94 -24.13 39.52
C ILE A 3 -10.52 -24.34 40.04
N LEU A 4 -9.50 -24.07 39.23
CA LEU A 4 -8.09 -24.17 39.60
C LEU A 4 -7.37 -22.85 39.36
N ILE A 5 -6.42 -22.53 40.23
CA ILE A 5 -5.47 -21.45 40.07
C ILE A 5 -4.14 -22.06 39.63
N LEU A 6 -3.74 -21.78 38.36
CA LEU A 6 -2.55 -22.39 37.76
C LEU A 6 -1.60 -21.33 37.19
N PRO A 7 -0.28 -21.62 37.21
CA PRO A 7 0.65 -20.85 36.40
C PRO A 7 0.26 -20.95 34.91
N ALA A 8 0.36 -19.88 34.17
CA ALA A 8 -0.05 -19.83 32.76
C ALA A 8 1.10 -19.44 31.83
N ILE A 9 1.14 -20.05 30.65
CA ILE A 9 2.10 -19.71 29.59
C ILE A 9 1.34 -19.36 28.31
N ALA A 10 1.71 -18.22 27.70
CA ALA A 10 1.26 -17.78 26.40
C ALA A 10 2.05 -18.49 25.29
N LEU A 11 1.39 -19.31 24.50
CA LEU A 11 1.97 -20.01 23.35
C LEU A 11 1.97 -19.12 22.10
N ARG A 12 3.13 -19.03 21.44
CA ARG A 12 3.29 -18.28 20.20
C ARG A 12 3.09 -19.21 19.00
N SER A 13 2.16 -18.86 18.10
CA SER A 13 1.85 -19.62 16.87
C SER A 13 1.51 -21.11 17.12
N MET A 14 0.99 -21.44 18.28
CA MET A 14 0.68 -22.80 18.66
C MET A 14 -0.54 -22.85 19.60
N THR A 15 -1.42 -23.82 19.40
CA THR A 15 -2.55 -24.11 20.28
C THR A 15 -2.43 -25.54 20.80
N MET A 16 -2.60 -25.72 22.09
CA MET A 16 -2.60 -27.00 22.76
C MET A 16 -4.02 -27.56 22.85
N LEU A 17 -4.23 -28.77 22.36
CA LEU A 17 -5.49 -29.51 22.53
C LEU A 17 -5.37 -30.53 23.63
N PRO A 18 -6.47 -30.96 24.28
CA PRO A 18 -6.46 -32.13 25.18
C PRO A 18 -5.90 -33.35 24.45
N ASP A 19 -5.23 -34.25 25.18
CA ASP A 19 -4.54 -35.46 24.69
C ASP A 19 -3.42 -35.23 23.67
N MET A 20 -3.05 -33.98 23.42
CA MET A 20 -1.92 -33.63 22.58
C MET A 20 -0.62 -33.60 23.39
N VAL A 21 0.48 -34.10 22.79
CA VAL A 21 1.83 -33.99 23.36
C VAL A 21 2.65 -33.08 22.45
N ILE A 22 3.15 -32.00 23.02
CA ILE A 22 3.97 -31.04 22.27
C ILE A 22 5.27 -30.72 22.98
N HIS A 23 6.26 -30.28 22.18
CA HIS A 23 7.52 -29.72 22.65
C HIS A 23 7.63 -28.30 22.21
N PHE A 24 8.04 -27.41 23.11
CA PHE A 24 8.31 -26.02 22.75
C PHE A 24 9.40 -25.42 23.63
N ASP A 25 10.01 -24.35 23.13
CA ASP A 25 11.09 -23.65 23.80
C ASP A 25 10.55 -22.41 24.50
N ILE A 26 10.92 -22.22 25.74
CA ILE A 26 10.54 -21.11 26.59
C ILE A 26 11.77 -20.22 26.79
N SER A 27 11.68 -18.94 26.32
CA SER A 27 12.73 -17.93 26.45
C SER A 27 12.27 -16.67 27.17
N ARG A 28 10.95 -16.42 27.25
CA ARG A 28 10.38 -15.24 27.91
C ARG A 28 10.50 -15.35 29.43
N LYS A 29 10.93 -14.26 30.08
CA LYS A 29 11.11 -14.22 31.55
C LYS A 29 9.84 -14.58 32.32
N CYS A 30 8.68 -14.06 31.89
CA CYS A 30 7.39 -14.36 32.52
C CYS A 30 7.03 -15.84 32.38
N SER A 31 7.27 -16.47 31.24
CA SER A 31 6.99 -17.87 30.98
C SER A 31 7.96 -18.82 31.74
N ILE A 32 9.23 -18.42 31.89
CA ILE A 32 10.22 -19.16 32.68
C ILE A 32 9.80 -19.19 34.15
N LYS A 33 9.39 -18.05 34.71
CA LYS A 33 8.92 -17.98 36.10
C LYS A 33 7.64 -18.81 36.33
N ALA A 34 6.71 -18.79 35.36
CA ALA A 34 5.50 -19.62 35.42
C ALA A 34 5.85 -21.13 35.36
N LEU A 35 6.83 -21.50 34.54
CA LEU A 35 7.35 -22.87 34.47
C LEU A 35 7.96 -23.31 35.82
N GLU A 36 8.84 -22.50 36.41
CA GLU A 36 9.47 -22.79 37.69
C GLU A 36 8.44 -22.99 38.82
N LYS A 37 7.39 -22.14 38.82
CA LYS A 37 6.27 -22.27 39.75
C LYS A 37 5.46 -23.54 39.53
N ALA A 38 5.24 -23.94 38.27
CA ALA A 38 4.56 -25.20 37.95
C ALA A 38 5.36 -26.44 38.40
N LEU A 39 6.69 -26.41 38.21
CA LEU A 39 7.59 -27.47 38.62
C LEU A 39 7.71 -27.61 40.16
N ALA A 40 7.53 -26.53 40.90
CA ALA A 40 7.52 -26.51 42.35
C ALA A 40 6.21 -27.05 42.95
N SER A 41 5.16 -27.28 42.15
CA SER A 41 3.90 -27.87 42.59
C SER A 41 3.90 -29.38 42.45
N ASP A 42 3.27 -30.09 43.40
CA ASP A 42 3.23 -31.58 43.43
C ASP A 42 2.60 -32.19 42.18
N ASN A 43 1.72 -31.44 41.49
CA ASN A 43 0.96 -31.94 40.34
C ASN A 43 1.54 -31.50 38.98
N GLN A 44 2.59 -30.70 38.95
CA GLN A 44 3.25 -30.17 37.74
C GLN A 44 2.28 -29.69 36.64
N LYS A 45 1.11 -29.15 37.06
CA LYS A 45 0.07 -28.66 36.18
C LYS A 45 0.35 -27.22 35.76
N ILE A 46 0.08 -26.92 34.48
CA ILE A 46 0.23 -25.61 33.89
C ILE A 46 -0.94 -25.33 32.94
N PHE A 47 -1.38 -24.08 32.86
CA PHE A 47 -2.38 -23.68 31.91
C PHE A 47 -1.70 -23.10 30.66
N LEU A 48 -2.06 -23.59 29.48
CA LEU A 48 -1.51 -23.18 28.20
C LEU A 48 -2.62 -22.53 27.35
N THR A 49 -2.40 -21.31 26.94
CA THR A 49 -3.30 -20.57 26.01
C THR A 49 -2.53 -19.93 24.88
N ALA A 50 -3.12 -19.85 23.70
CA ALA A 50 -2.51 -19.22 22.51
C ALA A 50 -2.60 -17.69 22.58
N GLN A 51 -1.65 -17.03 21.93
CA GLN A 51 -1.75 -15.59 21.65
C GLN A 51 -2.70 -15.35 20.47
N ARG A 52 -3.52 -14.29 20.54
CA ARG A 52 -4.38 -13.85 19.41
C ARG A 52 -3.54 -13.36 18.24
N ASP A 53 -2.50 -12.59 18.53
CA ASP A 53 -1.56 -12.08 17.53
C ASP A 53 -0.15 -12.61 17.84
N PHE A 54 0.41 -13.39 16.93
CA PHE A 54 1.76 -13.99 17.08
C PHE A 54 2.90 -12.98 16.94
N ASP A 55 2.65 -11.76 16.38
CA ASP A 55 3.68 -10.74 16.22
C ASP A 55 3.99 -9.99 17.52
N VAL A 56 3.11 -10.06 18.51
CA VAL A 56 3.33 -9.43 19.82
C VAL A 56 4.43 -10.18 20.59
N ALA A 57 5.57 -9.51 20.81
CA ALA A 57 6.71 -10.11 21.49
C ALA A 57 6.47 -10.36 22.99
N GLU A 58 5.82 -9.41 23.67
CA GLU A 58 5.45 -9.47 25.10
C GLU A 58 3.94 -9.32 25.24
N PRO A 59 3.17 -10.42 25.19
CA PRO A 59 1.71 -10.37 25.26
C PRO A 59 1.25 -10.01 26.67
N LYS A 60 0.17 -9.25 26.74
CA LYS A 60 -0.59 -8.97 27.95
C LYS A 60 -1.75 -9.95 28.08
N ALA A 61 -2.46 -9.93 29.21
CA ALA A 61 -3.62 -10.79 29.44
C ALA A 61 -4.71 -10.65 28.36
N GLU A 62 -4.92 -9.45 27.82
CA GLU A 62 -5.89 -9.11 26.76
C GLU A 62 -5.52 -9.69 25.39
N ASP A 63 -4.24 -10.01 25.16
CA ASP A 63 -3.73 -10.59 23.91
C ASP A 63 -3.87 -12.12 23.87
N LEU A 64 -4.40 -12.73 24.92
CA LEU A 64 -4.53 -14.17 25.03
C LEU A 64 -5.96 -14.62 24.73
N TYR A 65 -6.10 -15.87 24.26
CA TYR A 65 -7.40 -16.51 24.16
C TYR A 65 -7.93 -16.90 25.54
N GLU A 66 -9.24 -16.81 25.73
CA GLU A 66 -9.90 -17.17 27.00
C GLU A 66 -10.00 -18.69 27.19
N THR A 67 -10.02 -19.44 26.09
CA THR A 67 -10.04 -20.90 26.12
C THR A 67 -8.65 -21.44 25.91
N GLY A 68 -8.23 -22.34 26.77
CA GLY A 68 -6.92 -23.00 26.72
C GLY A 68 -6.98 -24.43 27.27
N THR A 69 -5.81 -25.02 27.51
CA THR A 69 -5.68 -26.41 27.97
C THR A 69 -4.87 -26.48 29.23
N VAL A 70 -5.38 -27.17 30.23
CA VAL A 70 -4.60 -27.61 31.42
C VAL A 70 -3.71 -28.78 31.00
N ALA A 71 -2.42 -28.59 31.09
CA ALA A 71 -1.41 -29.57 30.70
C ALA A 71 -0.55 -29.99 31.89
N VAL A 72 0.08 -31.16 31.80
CA VAL A 72 1.07 -31.65 32.73
C VAL A 72 2.44 -31.65 32.08
N ILE A 73 3.43 -31.14 32.79
CA ILE A 73 4.82 -31.12 32.34
C ILE A 73 5.41 -32.52 32.51
N THR A 74 5.88 -33.10 31.39
CA THR A 74 6.44 -34.47 31.39
C THR A 74 7.97 -34.49 31.36
N GLN A 75 8.59 -33.52 30.64
CA GLN A 75 10.05 -33.41 30.57
C GLN A 75 10.46 -31.95 30.46
N VAL A 76 11.59 -31.59 31.06
CA VAL A 76 12.21 -30.28 30.98
C VAL A 76 13.72 -30.43 30.74
N ALA A 77 14.25 -29.77 29.73
CA ALA A 77 15.67 -29.69 29.45
C ALA A 77 16.11 -28.22 29.38
N LYS A 78 17.15 -27.87 30.14
CA LYS A 78 17.74 -26.54 30.09
C LYS A 78 18.77 -26.47 28.94
N LEU A 79 18.60 -25.51 28.01
CA LEU A 79 19.47 -25.23 26.89
C LEU A 79 20.37 -24.03 27.21
N PRO A 80 21.45 -23.78 26.42
CA PRO A 80 22.19 -22.52 26.48
C PRO A 80 21.29 -21.28 26.39
N ASP A 81 21.78 -20.10 26.79
CA ASP A 81 21.08 -18.82 26.74
C ASP A 81 19.78 -18.74 27.58
N ASN A 82 19.73 -19.55 28.67
CA ASN A 82 18.58 -19.61 29.59
C ASN A 82 17.24 -19.98 28.92
N ILE A 83 17.30 -20.78 27.86
CA ILE A 83 16.12 -21.35 27.16
C ILE A 83 15.77 -22.68 27.79
N TYR A 84 14.49 -22.95 28.03
CA TYR A 84 13.99 -24.21 28.54
C TYR A 84 13.19 -24.92 27.44
N ARG A 85 13.60 -26.13 27.08
CA ARG A 85 12.79 -27.01 26.22
C ARG A 85 11.89 -27.87 27.09
N VAL A 86 10.59 -27.74 26.89
CA VAL A 86 9.57 -28.37 27.73
C VAL A 86 8.73 -29.28 26.87
N GLN A 87 8.49 -30.51 27.38
CA GLN A 87 7.47 -31.40 26.84
C GLN A 87 6.27 -31.39 27.78
N VAL A 88 5.09 -31.18 27.22
CA VAL A 88 3.83 -31.13 27.95
C VAL A 88 2.79 -32.02 27.31
N GLU A 89 1.91 -32.58 28.15
CA GLU A 89 0.75 -33.37 27.72
C GLU A 89 -0.53 -32.65 28.14
N GLY A 90 -1.39 -32.29 27.16
CA GLY A 90 -2.70 -31.71 27.42
C GLY A 90 -3.62 -32.66 28.12
N LYS A 91 -4.32 -32.21 29.13
CA LYS A 91 -5.22 -33.07 29.92
C LYS A 91 -6.69 -32.70 29.77
N LYS A 92 -7.02 -31.41 29.95
CA LYS A 92 -8.40 -30.96 29.93
C LYS A 92 -8.52 -29.55 29.32
N LYS A 93 -9.59 -29.31 28.59
CA LYS A 93 -10.02 -27.97 28.18
C LYS A 93 -10.38 -27.15 29.42
N ALA A 94 -10.00 -25.88 29.42
CA ALA A 94 -10.37 -24.98 30.51
C ALA A 94 -10.62 -23.57 29.96
N ILE A 95 -11.53 -22.84 30.60
CA ILE A 95 -11.90 -21.48 30.27
C ILE A 95 -11.37 -20.57 31.38
N VAL A 96 -10.75 -19.48 30.98
CA VAL A 96 -10.21 -18.46 31.86
C VAL A 96 -11.34 -17.62 32.44
N GLN A 97 -11.47 -17.60 33.77
CA GLN A 97 -12.31 -16.62 34.46
C GLN A 97 -11.55 -15.33 34.76
N TYR A 98 -10.26 -15.44 35.03
CA TYR A 98 -9.36 -14.32 35.26
C TYR A 98 -7.92 -14.76 34.99
N ILE A 99 -7.18 -13.93 34.24
CA ILE A 99 -5.73 -14.08 34.08
C ILE A 99 -5.05 -12.78 34.48
N GLY A 100 -4.07 -12.87 35.36
CA GLY A 100 -3.34 -11.72 35.89
C GLY A 100 -1.84 -11.90 35.72
N GLU A 101 -1.14 -10.81 35.49
CA GLU A 101 0.31 -10.75 35.52
C GLU A 101 0.77 -10.49 36.95
N THR A 102 1.67 -11.35 37.44
CA THR A 102 2.28 -11.24 38.75
C THR A 102 3.80 -11.12 38.63
N GLU A 103 4.49 -10.78 39.72
CA GLU A 103 5.96 -10.78 39.72
C GLU A 103 6.56 -12.17 39.36
N THR A 104 5.75 -13.22 39.48
CA THR A 104 6.11 -14.61 39.19
C THR A 104 5.56 -15.12 37.83
N GLY A 105 5.19 -14.24 36.88
CA GLY A 105 4.62 -14.59 35.59
C GLY A 105 3.09 -14.57 35.58
N PHE A 106 2.48 -15.09 34.52
CA PHE A 106 1.02 -15.18 34.41
C PHE A 106 0.47 -16.23 35.35
N VAL A 107 -0.63 -15.90 36.02
CA VAL A 107 -1.44 -16.82 36.82
C VAL A 107 -2.87 -16.73 36.34
N ALA A 108 -3.46 -17.87 36.00
CA ALA A 108 -4.83 -17.99 35.52
C ALA A 108 -5.71 -18.70 36.52
N ASN A 109 -6.89 -18.11 36.76
CA ASN A 109 -7.99 -18.79 37.42
C ASN A 109 -8.86 -19.38 36.31
N VAL A 110 -8.87 -20.72 36.22
CA VAL A 110 -9.46 -21.47 35.13
C VAL A 110 -10.55 -22.41 35.62
N GLU A 111 -11.63 -22.45 34.88
CA GLU A 111 -12.72 -23.40 35.08
C GLU A 111 -12.53 -24.58 34.13
N ILE A 112 -12.44 -25.78 34.66
CA ILE A 112 -12.18 -27.00 33.89
C ILE A 112 -13.49 -27.52 33.33
N ALA A 113 -13.55 -27.76 32.01
CA ALA A 113 -14.63 -28.48 31.37
C ALA A 113 -14.56 -29.97 31.70
N ASP A 114 -15.69 -30.63 32.01
CA ASP A 114 -15.76 -32.03 32.33
C ASP A 114 -15.39 -32.90 31.12
N ALA A 115 -15.83 -32.54 29.94
CA ALA A 115 -15.43 -33.10 28.66
C ALA A 115 -15.13 -32.02 27.66
N TRP A 116 -14.28 -32.27 26.65
CA TRP A 116 -14.07 -31.33 25.55
C TRP A 116 -15.32 -31.24 24.65
N ILE A 117 -15.89 -32.43 24.31
CA ILE A 117 -17.10 -32.58 23.52
C ILE A 117 -17.88 -33.76 24.12
N GLU A 118 -19.19 -33.61 24.27
CA GLU A 118 -20.07 -34.70 24.70
C GLU A 118 -20.34 -35.66 23.54
N GLU A 119 -20.44 -36.96 23.84
CA GLU A 119 -20.76 -37.97 22.84
C GLU A 119 -22.22 -37.86 22.40
N PRO A 120 -22.49 -37.97 21.08
CA PRO A 120 -23.85 -37.99 20.57
C PRO A 120 -24.50 -39.35 20.78
N ASP A 121 -25.78 -39.45 20.51
CA ASP A 121 -26.47 -40.72 20.50
C ASP A 121 -25.82 -41.69 19.50
N LYS A 122 -26.01 -43.02 19.76
CA LYS A 122 -25.36 -44.10 19.00
C LYS A 122 -25.61 -44.05 17.47
N TYR A 123 -26.76 -43.56 17.02
CA TYR A 123 -27.09 -43.52 15.60
C TYR A 123 -26.44 -42.31 14.92
N THR A 124 -26.49 -41.16 15.57
CA THR A 124 -25.80 -39.93 15.15
C THR A 124 -24.29 -40.12 15.10
N SER A 125 -23.69 -40.72 16.14
CA SER A 125 -22.27 -41.04 16.15
C SER A 125 -21.87 -41.94 14.96
N LYS A 126 -22.65 -42.98 14.68
CA LYS A 126 -22.39 -43.86 13.54
C LYS A 126 -22.51 -43.13 12.18
N ALA A 127 -23.47 -42.25 12.02
CA ALA A 127 -23.66 -41.47 10.79
C ALA A 127 -22.46 -40.51 10.59
N MET A 128 -22.05 -39.78 11.65
CA MET A 128 -20.89 -38.89 11.62
C MET A 128 -19.59 -39.62 11.27
N VAL A 129 -19.34 -40.79 11.90
CA VAL A 129 -18.16 -41.61 11.58
C VAL A 129 -18.15 -42.05 10.11
N MET A 130 -19.31 -42.42 9.56
CA MET A 130 -19.39 -42.77 8.13
C MET A 130 -19.04 -41.58 7.22
N GLY A 131 -19.55 -40.40 7.52
CA GLY A 131 -19.21 -39.17 6.78
C GLY A 131 -17.75 -38.79 6.89
N LEU A 132 -17.16 -38.83 8.10
CA LEU A 132 -15.75 -38.58 8.30
C LEU A 132 -14.85 -39.58 7.58
N ARG A 133 -15.19 -40.84 7.57
CA ARG A 133 -14.43 -41.90 6.86
C ARG A 133 -14.40 -41.63 5.35
N GLU A 134 -15.47 -41.08 4.78
CA GLU A 134 -15.49 -40.70 3.36
C GLU A 134 -14.52 -39.56 3.06
N VAL A 135 -14.54 -38.52 3.90
CA VAL A 135 -13.64 -37.37 3.80
C VAL A 135 -12.16 -37.80 4.00
N ILE A 136 -11.90 -38.69 4.98
CA ILE A 136 -10.55 -39.26 5.23
C ILE A 136 -10.03 -40.02 4.00
N LYS A 137 -10.87 -40.79 3.31
CA LYS A 137 -10.48 -41.49 2.07
C LYS A 137 -10.11 -40.52 0.98
N GLN A 138 -10.93 -39.46 0.80
CA GLN A 138 -10.71 -38.48 -0.24
C GLN A 138 -9.40 -37.70 -0.03
N ILE A 139 -9.15 -37.17 1.17
CA ILE A 139 -7.91 -36.44 1.47
C ILE A 139 -6.69 -37.38 1.42
N GLY A 140 -6.83 -38.63 1.87
CA GLY A 140 -5.76 -39.61 1.81
C GLY A 140 -5.38 -40.05 0.40
N ALA A 141 -6.31 -39.97 -0.56
CA ALA A 141 -6.03 -40.24 -1.97
C ALA A 141 -5.29 -39.08 -2.67
N LEU A 142 -5.57 -37.84 -2.27
CA LEU A 142 -5.04 -36.62 -2.91
C LEU A 142 -3.74 -36.12 -2.26
N ASN A 143 -3.57 -36.26 -0.96
CA ASN A 143 -2.39 -35.77 -0.25
C ASN A 143 -1.40 -36.91 0.05
N ALA A 144 -0.45 -37.12 -0.85
CA ALA A 144 0.58 -38.15 -0.72
C ALA A 144 1.53 -37.93 0.50
N ASN A 145 1.56 -36.73 1.07
CA ASN A 145 2.40 -36.39 2.23
C ASN A 145 1.77 -36.79 3.57
N LEU A 146 0.48 -37.15 3.59
CA LEU A 146 -0.16 -37.62 4.80
C LEU A 146 0.34 -39.02 5.20
N ASN A 147 0.64 -39.17 6.48
CA ASN A 147 1.10 -40.46 7.03
C ASN A 147 0.01 -41.53 6.90
N LYS A 148 0.27 -42.54 6.08
CA LYS A 148 -0.65 -43.67 5.86
C LYS A 148 -1.04 -44.41 7.12
N ASP A 149 -0.15 -44.50 8.10
CA ASP A 149 -0.43 -45.18 9.38
C ASP A 149 -1.37 -44.34 10.27
N MET A 150 -1.31 -43.00 10.17
CA MET A 150 -2.24 -42.07 10.80
C MET A 150 -3.66 -42.28 10.23
N LEU A 151 -3.80 -42.31 8.92
CA LEU A 151 -5.09 -42.55 8.25
C LEU A 151 -5.69 -43.89 8.62
N LYS A 152 -4.86 -44.98 8.72
CA LYS A 152 -5.30 -46.31 9.19
C LYS A 152 -5.78 -46.30 10.62
N LYS A 153 -5.13 -45.51 11.51
CA LYS A 153 -5.56 -45.35 12.90
C LYS A 153 -6.92 -44.69 12.99
N TRP A 154 -7.12 -43.56 12.24
CA TRP A 154 -8.39 -42.87 12.21
C TRP A 154 -9.54 -43.76 11.70
N MET A 155 -9.30 -44.56 10.66
CA MET A 155 -10.30 -45.49 10.10
C MET A 155 -10.76 -46.61 11.09
N LYS A 156 -9.99 -46.86 12.16
CA LYS A 156 -10.32 -47.86 13.16
C LYS A 156 -11.16 -47.33 14.33
N ILE A 157 -11.23 -46.01 14.48
CA ILE A 157 -12.01 -45.37 15.52
C ILE A 157 -13.50 -45.47 15.18
N GLU A 158 -14.31 -45.94 16.10
CA GLU A 158 -15.77 -46.15 15.92
C GLU A 158 -16.61 -45.06 16.59
N ASP A 159 -16.03 -44.31 17.49
CA ASP A 159 -16.65 -43.21 18.19
C ASP A 159 -16.42 -41.90 17.45
N ALA A 160 -17.48 -41.09 17.27
CA ALA A 160 -17.40 -39.85 16.48
C ALA A 160 -16.60 -38.78 17.18
N ALA A 161 -16.79 -38.59 18.48
CA ALA A 161 -16.08 -37.57 19.24
C ALA A 161 -14.59 -37.86 19.27
N ALA A 162 -14.22 -39.13 19.58
CA ALA A 162 -12.84 -39.58 19.60
C ALA A 162 -12.17 -39.47 18.23
N LEU A 163 -12.90 -39.75 17.12
CA LEU A 163 -12.36 -39.64 15.79
C LEU A 163 -12.10 -38.15 15.43
N MET A 164 -13.05 -37.27 15.68
CA MET A 164 -12.91 -35.84 15.39
C MET A 164 -11.81 -35.21 16.22
N MET A 165 -11.74 -35.48 17.52
CA MET A 165 -10.64 -35.00 18.36
C MET A 165 -9.29 -35.49 17.86
N LYS A 166 -9.19 -36.78 17.47
CA LYS A 166 -7.96 -37.34 16.92
C LYS A 166 -7.57 -36.72 15.60
N MET A 167 -8.52 -36.40 14.74
CA MET A 167 -8.28 -35.66 13.49
C MET A 167 -7.78 -34.25 13.78
N ALA A 168 -8.37 -33.52 14.71
CA ALA A 168 -7.96 -32.14 15.07
C ALA A 168 -6.54 -32.11 15.68
N ILE A 169 -6.13 -33.17 16.40
CA ILE A 169 -4.78 -33.31 16.97
C ILE A 169 -3.75 -33.63 15.87
N ASP A 170 -4.02 -34.65 15.07
CA ASP A 170 -3.02 -35.28 14.19
C ASP A 170 -2.90 -34.57 12.84
N TYR A 171 -3.99 -33.91 12.34
CA TYR A 171 -3.96 -33.22 11.05
C TYR A 171 -3.14 -31.92 11.13
N PRO A 172 -2.23 -31.66 10.18
CA PRO A 172 -1.46 -30.42 10.16
C PRO A 172 -2.36 -29.24 9.82
N MET A 173 -2.66 -28.40 10.81
CA MET A 173 -3.46 -27.19 10.63
C MET A 173 -2.87 -26.00 11.39
N PRO A 174 -3.14 -24.76 10.96
CA PRO A 174 -2.71 -23.54 11.63
C PRO A 174 -3.21 -23.46 13.08
N TYR A 175 -2.46 -22.79 13.95
CA TYR A 175 -2.79 -22.68 15.37
C TYR A 175 -4.15 -22.00 15.63
N TYR A 176 -4.52 -21.01 14.85
CA TYR A 176 -5.80 -20.31 14.98
C TYR A 176 -6.99 -21.20 14.61
N VAL A 177 -6.83 -22.11 13.64
CA VAL A 177 -7.86 -23.11 13.31
C VAL A 177 -8.00 -24.12 14.46
N ARG A 178 -6.88 -24.58 15.04
CA ARG A 178 -6.92 -25.43 16.24
C ARG A 178 -7.57 -24.74 17.42
N GLN A 179 -7.39 -23.42 17.55
CA GLN A 179 -8.03 -22.63 18.59
C GLN A 179 -9.55 -22.61 18.41
N GLU A 180 -10.03 -22.43 17.17
CA GLU A 180 -11.46 -22.53 16.89
C GLU A 180 -12.03 -23.89 17.29
N PHE A 181 -11.33 -24.99 17.01
CA PHE A 181 -11.74 -26.32 17.46
C PHE A 181 -11.74 -26.46 18.98
N LEU A 182 -10.77 -25.88 19.67
CA LEU A 182 -10.71 -25.92 21.13
C LEU A 182 -11.88 -25.17 21.77
N GLU A 183 -12.36 -24.09 21.15
CA GLU A 183 -13.47 -23.27 21.65
C GLU A 183 -14.84 -23.95 21.48
N LEU A 184 -14.96 -24.88 20.52
CA LEU A 184 -16.21 -25.59 20.31
C LEU A 184 -16.52 -26.54 21.47
N ASP A 185 -17.78 -26.62 21.85
CA ASP A 185 -18.35 -27.51 22.88
C ASP A 185 -19.50 -28.39 22.32
N ASP A 186 -20.03 -28.03 21.15
CA ASP A 186 -21.10 -28.70 20.45
C ASP A 186 -20.54 -29.68 19.40
N ILE A 187 -20.95 -30.94 19.45
CA ILE A 187 -20.45 -31.98 18.55
C ILE A 187 -20.87 -31.79 17.10
N GLU A 188 -22.08 -31.25 16.86
CA GLU A 188 -22.54 -31.03 15.49
C GLU A 188 -21.75 -29.89 14.83
N ARG A 189 -21.49 -28.82 15.57
CA ARG A 189 -20.65 -27.71 15.11
C ARG A 189 -19.21 -28.17 14.85
N PHE A 190 -18.69 -29.03 15.72
CA PHE A 190 -17.34 -29.58 15.55
C PHE A 190 -17.29 -30.47 14.31
N TYR A 191 -18.31 -31.32 14.10
CA TYR A 191 -18.42 -32.16 12.92
C TYR A 191 -18.47 -31.31 11.63
N HIS A 192 -19.34 -30.31 11.58
CA HIS A 192 -19.43 -29.43 10.43
C HIS A 192 -18.12 -28.71 10.15
N LYS A 193 -17.47 -28.18 11.17
CA LYS A 193 -16.21 -27.44 11.03
C LYS A 193 -15.07 -28.34 10.53
N ILE A 194 -14.93 -29.55 11.03
CA ILE A 194 -13.85 -30.45 10.60
C ILE A 194 -14.07 -30.97 9.17
N VAL A 195 -15.33 -31.27 8.82
CA VAL A 195 -15.69 -31.66 7.45
C VAL A 195 -15.48 -30.51 6.47
N GLU A 196 -15.90 -29.29 6.83
CA GLU A 196 -15.67 -28.07 6.03
C GLU A 196 -14.18 -27.86 5.79
N TYR A 197 -13.37 -27.82 6.85
CA TYR A 197 -11.94 -27.58 6.76
C TYR A 197 -11.23 -28.61 5.89
N ILE A 198 -11.49 -29.91 6.08
CA ILE A 198 -10.86 -30.97 5.27
C ILE A 198 -11.37 -30.93 3.82
N THR A 199 -12.63 -30.53 3.60
CA THR A 199 -13.18 -30.41 2.24
C THR A 199 -12.54 -29.23 1.50
N GLU A 200 -12.28 -28.13 2.17
CA GLU A 200 -11.51 -27.01 1.60
C GLU A 200 -10.09 -27.44 1.21
N GLU A 201 -9.41 -28.18 2.09
CA GLU A 201 -8.09 -28.74 1.80
C GLU A 201 -8.13 -29.69 0.59
N ILE A 202 -9.14 -30.55 0.50
CA ILE A 202 -9.35 -31.43 -0.65
C ILE A 202 -9.48 -30.60 -1.96
N ASN A 203 -10.24 -29.52 -1.93
CA ASN A 203 -10.41 -28.64 -3.09
C ASN A 203 -9.12 -27.94 -3.49
N ILE A 204 -8.34 -27.47 -2.51
CA ILE A 204 -7.03 -26.86 -2.72
C ILE A 204 -6.07 -27.88 -3.37
N PHE A 205 -6.01 -29.11 -2.86
CA PHE A 205 -5.19 -30.17 -3.45
C PHE A 205 -5.61 -30.53 -4.86
N ARG A 206 -6.91 -30.61 -5.13
CA ARG A 206 -7.45 -30.88 -6.48
C ARG A 206 -7.06 -29.79 -7.48
N ILE A 207 -7.22 -28.52 -7.10
CA ILE A 207 -6.80 -27.38 -7.94
C ILE A 207 -5.29 -27.41 -8.18
N LYS A 208 -4.50 -27.72 -7.14
CA LYS A 208 -3.04 -27.84 -7.24
C LYS A 208 -2.62 -28.96 -8.22
N GLU A 209 -3.30 -30.10 -8.18
CA GLU A 209 -3.06 -31.22 -9.07
C GLU A 209 -3.45 -30.87 -10.52
N GLU A 210 -4.62 -30.24 -10.73
CA GLU A 210 -5.03 -29.77 -12.06
C GLU A 210 -4.04 -28.74 -12.64
N LEU A 211 -3.54 -27.82 -11.82
CA LEU A 211 -2.50 -26.88 -12.24
C LEU A 211 -1.19 -27.58 -12.58
N ALA A 212 -0.78 -28.57 -11.78
CA ALA A 212 0.43 -29.33 -12.01
C ALA A 212 0.34 -30.15 -13.33
N VAL A 213 -0.82 -30.72 -13.64
CA VAL A 213 -1.07 -31.40 -14.94
C VAL A 213 -0.98 -30.40 -16.08
N LYS A 214 -1.67 -29.25 -15.99
CA LYS A 214 -1.61 -28.20 -17.04
C LYS A 214 -0.19 -27.67 -17.28
N VAL A 215 0.60 -27.52 -16.19
CA VAL A 215 2.01 -27.10 -16.30
C VAL A 215 2.82 -28.21 -16.97
N ARG A 216 2.62 -29.48 -16.60
CA ARG A 216 3.33 -30.61 -17.18
C ARG A 216 3.01 -30.75 -18.70
N ASP A 217 1.73 -30.65 -19.08
CA ASP A 217 1.30 -30.70 -20.48
C ASP A 217 1.93 -29.56 -21.28
N LYS A 218 2.02 -28.37 -20.70
CA LYS A 218 2.64 -27.21 -21.36
C LYS A 218 4.15 -27.35 -21.46
N VAL A 219 4.79 -27.97 -20.46
CA VAL A 219 6.22 -28.30 -20.50
C VAL A 219 6.50 -29.40 -21.54
N GLU A 220 5.65 -30.45 -21.60
CA GLU A 220 5.76 -31.49 -22.62
C GLU A 220 5.51 -30.95 -24.04
N GLN A 221 4.54 -30.05 -24.22
CA GLN A 221 4.35 -29.37 -25.52
C GLN A 221 5.56 -28.53 -25.89
N ASN A 222 6.09 -27.75 -24.95
CA ASN A 222 7.30 -26.95 -25.16
C ASN A 222 8.53 -27.84 -25.43
N GLN A 223 8.66 -29.00 -24.75
CA GLN A 223 9.73 -29.95 -25.00
C GLN A 223 9.58 -30.60 -26.38
N LYS A 224 8.34 -30.99 -26.80
CA LYS A 224 8.10 -31.51 -28.16
C LYS A 224 8.41 -30.44 -29.21
N GLU A 225 8.01 -29.20 -28.99
CA GLU A 225 8.30 -28.10 -29.91
C GLU A 225 9.80 -27.79 -29.93
N TYR A 226 10.47 -27.88 -28.78
CA TYR A 226 11.92 -27.76 -28.67
C TYR A 226 12.65 -28.90 -29.39
N ILE A 227 12.22 -30.17 -29.19
CA ILE A 227 12.79 -31.34 -29.88
C ILE A 227 12.55 -31.26 -31.39
N LEU A 228 11.37 -30.83 -31.83
CA LEU A 228 11.08 -30.61 -33.26
C LEU A 228 11.92 -29.47 -33.84
N ARG A 229 12.11 -28.36 -33.09
CA ARG A 229 13.02 -27.29 -33.49
C ARG A 229 14.47 -27.75 -33.49
N GLU A 230 14.88 -28.58 -32.52
CA GLU A 230 16.24 -29.13 -32.48
C GLU A 230 16.46 -30.17 -33.57
N GLN A 231 15.45 -30.97 -33.90
CA GLN A 231 15.50 -31.88 -35.08
C GLN A 231 15.51 -31.12 -36.41
N MET A 232 14.75 -30.02 -36.54
CA MET A 232 14.86 -29.13 -37.71
C MET A 232 16.23 -28.45 -37.76
N LYS A 233 16.80 -28.09 -36.60
CA LYS A 233 18.12 -27.48 -36.49
C LYS A 233 19.25 -28.46 -36.78
N VAL A 234 19.13 -29.72 -36.34
CA VAL A 234 20.06 -30.81 -36.72
C VAL A 234 19.96 -31.14 -38.19
N LEU A 235 18.76 -31.15 -38.77
CA LEU A 235 18.56 -31.33 -40.22
C LEU A 235 19.08 -30.12 -41.02
N SER A 236 18.93 -28.89 -40.51
CA SER A 236 19.56 -27.74 -41.14
C SER A 236 21.09 -27.69 -40.89
N GLN A 237 21.58 -28.23 -39.77
CA GLN A 237 23.02 -28.38 -39.50
C GLN A 237 23.69 -29.48 -40.33
N GLU A 238 22.96 -30.54 -40.72
CA GLU A 238 23.45 -31.55 -41.69
C GLU A 238 23.43 -31.03 -43.14
N LEU A 239 22.57 -30.03 -43.41
CA LEU A 239 22.51 -29.36 -44.73
C LEU A 239 23.46 -28.16 -44.83
N ASP A 240 23.69 -27.41 -43.67
CA ASP A 240 24.53 -26.25 -43.56
C ASP A 240 25.66 -26.52 -42.54
N GLY A 241 26.59 -27.39 -42.84
CA GLY A 241 27.75 -27.72 -41.99
C GLY A 241 28.57 -26.48 -41.64
N THR A 242 28.95 -26.33 -40.35
CA THR A 242 29.98 -25.40 -39.75
C THR A 242 29.86 -23.90 -40.12
N ASP A 243 29.03 -23.51 -41.08
CA ASP A 243 28.97 -22.17 -41.65
C ASP A 243 28.09 -21.19 -40.84
N SER A 244 27.13 -21.67 -40.00
CA SER A 244 26.16 -20.75 -39.38
C SER A 244 26.75 -19.82 -38.33
N VAL A 245 27.60 -20.32 -37.43
CA VAL A 245 28.26 -19.48 -36.40
C VAL A 245 29.31 -18.53 -37.00
N VAL A 246 30.01 -19.02 -38.04
CA VAL A 246 30.96 -18.20 -38.79
C VAL A 246 30.23 -17.12 -39.59
N SER A 247 29.14 -17.46 -40.23
CA SER A 247 28.26 -16.53 -40.96
C SER A 247 27.62 -15.50 -40.04
N GLU A 248 27.09 -15.92 -38.85
CA GLU A 248 26.57 -14.98 -37.82
C GLU A 248 27.66 -14.06 -37.27
N ALA A 249 28.87 -14.59 -37.04
CA ALA A 249 30.00 -13.77 -36.58
C ALA A 249 30.42 -12.74 -37.63
N ASP A 250 30.33 -13.08 -38.92
CA ASP A 250 30.58 -12.18 -40.03
C ASP A 250 29.50 -11.08 -40.11
N GLU A 251 28.22 -11.43 -39.95
CA GLU A 251 27.14 -10.44 -39.85
C GLU A 251 27.32 -9.49 -38.66
N TYR A 252 27.70 -10.02 -37.49
CA TYR A 252 28.00 -9.18 -36.33
C TYR A 252 29.20 -8.26 -36.57
N THR A 253 30.21 -8.71 -37.30
CA THR A 253 31.33 -7.88 -37.67
C THR A 253 30.91 -6.75 -38.62
N GLU A 254 30.05 -7.02 -39.60
CA GLU A 254 29.49 -5.98 -40.45
C GLU A 254 28.64 -4.94 -39.68
N LYS A 255 27.83 -5.42 -38.72
CA LYS A 255 27.03 -4.56 -37.84
C LYS A 255 27.92 -3.71 -36.94
N LEU A 256 29.04 -4.28 -36.45
CA LEU A 256 30.01 -3.58 -35.63
C LEU A 256 30.70 -2.44 -36.40
N GLU A 257 31.06 -2.65 -37.67
CA GLU A 257 31.69 -1.60 -38.49
C GLU A 257 30.76 -0.41 -38.75
N LYS A 258 29.44 -0.69 -38.82
CA LYS A 258 28.41 0.35 -38.98
C LYS A 258 28.00 0.99 -37.65
N LEU A 259 28.42 0.44 -36.49
CA LEU A 259 28.07 0.91 -35.19
C LEU A 259 28.77 2.24 -34.89
N ASN A 260 27.98 3.22 -34.46
CA ASN A 260 28.51 4.51 -33.99
C ASN A 260 28.89 4.36 -32.49
N ALA A 261 30.21 4.05 -32.26
CA ALA A 261 30.75 3.85 -30.92
C ALA A 261 32.27 4.17 -30.94
N SER A 262 32.84 4.44 -29.78
CA SER A 262 34.27 4.64 -29.62
C SER A 262 35.08 3.37 -30.02
N GLU A 263 36.34 3.55 -30.45
CA GLU A 263 37.19 2.42 -30.82
C GLU A 263 37.45 1.45 -29.65
N GLU A 264 37.45 1.95 -28.42
CA GLU A 264 37.61 1.12 -27.22
C GLU A 264 36.43 0.14 -27.05
N ILE A 265 35.19 0.63 -27.27
CA ILE A 265 33.96 -0.18 -27.23
C ILE A 265 33.95 -1.15 -28.40
N LYS A 266 34.25 -0.69 -29.62
CA LYS A 266 34.33 -1.55 -30.81
C LYS A 266 35.34 -2.66 -30.64
N GLU A 267 36.51 -2.38 -30.06
CA GLU A 267 37.54 -3.40 -29.79
C GLU A 267 37.06 -4.45 -28.79
N SER A 268 36.36 -4.01 -27.76
CA SER A 268 35.76 -4.91 -26.76
C SER A 268 34.70 -5.82 -27.40
N ILE A 269 33.80 -5.28 -28.20
CA ILE A 269 32.79 -6.07 -28.93
C ILE A 269 33.47 -7.02 -29.93
N ARG A 270 34.53 -6.58 -30.62
CA ARG A 270 35.28 -7.40 -31.56
C ARG A 270 35.93 -8.62 -30.87
N LYS A 271 36.40 -8.45 -29.63
CA LYS A 271 36.92 -9.55 -28.80
C LYS A 271 35.82 -10.59 -28.50
N GLU A 272 34.64 -10.16 -28.16
CA GLU A 272 33.52 -11.07 -27.89
C GLU A 272 33.04 -11.76 -29.17
N ILE A 273 32.94 -11.07 -30.30
CA ILE A 273 32.66 -11.70 -31.62
C ILE A 273 33.74 -12.75 -31.98
N LYS A 274 35.01 -12.46 -31.72
CA LYS A 274 36.08 -13.43 -31.95
C LYS A 274 35.95 -14.66 -31.04
N ARG A 275 35.52 -14.45 -29.79
CA ARG A 275 35.27 -15.54 -28.85
C ARG A 275 34.05 -16.36 -29.29
N PHE A 276 32.96 -15.73 -29.71
CA PHE A 276 31.79 -16.39 -30.26
C PHE A 276 32.12 -17.26 -31.47
N ARG A 277 32.95 -16.77 -32.39
CA ARG A 277 33.44 -17.54 -33.58
C ARG A 277 34.17 -18.81 -33.18
N ALA A 278 34.81 -18.86 -32.01
CA ALA A 278 35.59 -20.03 -31.53
C ALA A 278 34.70 -21.04 -30.77
N ILE A 279 33.45 -20.71 -30.47
CA ILE A 279 32.52 -21.58 -29.73
C ILE A 279 31.91 -22.57 -30.72
N THR A 280 31.81 -23.84 -30.33
CA THR A 280 31.13 -24.88 -31.13
C THR A 280 29.65 -24.57 -31.28
N GLY A 281 29.13 -24.54 -32.50
CA GLY A 281 27.75 -24.24 -32.78
C GLY A 281 26.79 -25.17 -32.03
N GLY A 282 25.65 -24.62 -31.56
CA GLY A 282 24.59 -25.39 -30.89
C GLY A 282 24.73 -25.55 -29.37
N SER A 283 25.83 -25.04 -28.75
CA SER A 283 26.01 -25.08 -27.31
C SER A 283 25.16 -24.03 -26.57
N SER A 284 24.80 -24.29 -25.31
CA SER A 284 24.13 -23.29 -24.46
C SER A 284 24.96 -22.01 -24.28
N GLU A 285 26.28 -22.14 -24.31
CA GLU A 285 27.25 -21.03 -24.25
C GLU A 285 27.13 -20.13 -25.49
N ALA A 286 27.00 -20.70 -26.69
CA ALA A 286 26.79 -19.94 -27.92
C ALA A 286 25.49 -19.10 -27.87
N ASN A 287 24.42 -19.63 -27.30
CA ASN A 287 23.16 -18.87 -27.17
C ASN A 287 23.28 -17.70 -26.18
N VAL A 288 24.01 -17.88 -25.09
CA VAL A 288 24.28 -16.79 -24.12
C VAL A 288 25.13 -15.70 -24.77
N GLU A 289 26.21 -16.09 -25.46
CA GLU A 289 27.15 -15.16 -26.11
C GLU A 289 26.46 -14.42 -27.28
N ARG A 290 25.58 -15.10 -28.05
CA ARG A 290 24.74 -14.49 -29.08
C ARG A 290 23.88 -13.36 -28.49
N GLY A 291 23.11 -13.64 -27.43
CA GLY A 291 22.26 -12.64 -26.78
C GLY A 291 23.04 -11.47 -26.21
N TYR A 292 24.26 -11.73 -25.72
CA TYR A 292 25.16 -10.70 -25.23
C TYR A 292 25.65 -9.80 -26.35
N ILE A 293 26.19 -10.34 -27.43
CA ILE A 293 26.67 -9.58 -28.61
C ILE A 293 25.53 -8.79 -29.23
N GLU A 294 24.36 -9.38 -29.42
CA GLU A 294 23.18 -8.68 -29.93
C GLU A 294 22.78 -7.50 -29.03
N THR A 295 22.89 -7.67 -27.72
CA THR A 295 22.62 -6.57 -26.79
C THR A 295 23.65 -5.46 -26.95
N LEU A 296 24.96 -5.78 -27.00
CA LEU A 296 26.02 -4.78 -27.20
C LEU A 296 25.86 -4.02 -28.54
N LEU A 297 25.53 -4.73 -29.62
CA LEU A 297 25.33 -4.12 -30.94
C LEU A 297 24.04 -3.28 -31.02
N SER A 298 23.05 -3.55 -30.16
CA SER A 298 21.77 -2.81 -30.13
C SER A 298 21.81 -1.55 -29.27
N LEU A 299 22.87 -1.36 -28.46
CA LEU A 299 23.00 -0.16 -27.64
C LEU A 299 23.41 1.07 -28.48
N PRO A 300 22.80 2.22 -28.24
CA PRO A 300 23.12 3.46 -28.94
C PRO A 300 24.32 4.17 -28.29
N TRP A 301 25.51 3.64 -28.43
CA TRP A 301 26.72 4.10 -27.76
C TRP A 301 27.01 5.61 -27.95
N ASP A 302 27.00 6.09 -29.19
CA ASP A 302 27.22 7.51 -29.54
C ASP A 302 26.09 8.08 -30.44
N ASN A 303 24.97 7.38 -30.52
CA ASN A 303 23.82 7.86 -31.29
C ASN A 303 22.97 8.79 -30.44
N CYS A 304 22.94 10.08 -30.75
CA CYS A 304 22.17 11.10 -30.04
C CYS A 304 21.02 11.62 -30.88
N SER A 305 19.91 11.97 -30.24
CA SER A 305 18.88 12.79 -30.84
C SER A 305 19.28 14.27 -30.82
N GLU A 306 18.86 15.05 -31.82
CA GLU A 306 19.03 16.49 -31.78
C GLU A 306 18.04 17.11 -30.80
N ASP A 307 18.58 17.72 -29.74
CA ASP A 307 17.79 18.36 -28.70
C ASP A 307 17.31 19.74 -29.17
N ASN A 308 16.02 19.98 -28.97
CA ASN A 308 15.48 21.33 -29.14
C ASN A 308 15.77 22.16 -27.89
N LYS A 309 16.56 23.22 -28.03
CA LYS A 309 16.96 24.12 -26.93
C LYS A 309 16.04 25.33 -26.79
N ASP A 310 14.98 25.45 -27.61
CA ASP A 310 14.02 26.56 -27.58
C ASP A 310 13.11 26.42 -26.33
N ILE A 311 13.37 27.29 -25.34
CA ILE A 311 12.60 27.36 -24.08
C ILE A 311 11.18 27.89 -24.33
N ASP A 312 11.01 28.82 -25.31
CA ASP A 312 9.68 29.32 -25.66
C ASP A 312 8.82 28.21 -26.30
N ASN A 313 9.43 27.33 -27.09
CA ASN A 313 8.77 26.12 -27.55
C ASN A 313 8.39 25.19 -26.39
N ALA A 314 9.28 24.98 -25.43
CA ALA A 314 8.99 24.17 -24.26
C ALA A 314 7.80 24.74 -23.46
N LYS A 315 7.76 26.04 -23.26
CA LYS A 315 6.62 26.76 -22.65
C LYS A 315 5.32 26.50 -23.38
N ARG A 316 5.33 26.70 -24.73
CA ARG A 316 4.12 26.47 -25.55
C ARG A 316 3.61 25.05 -25.51
N VAL A 317 4.50 24.04 -25.49
CA VAL A 317 4.11 22.64 -25.41
C VAL A 317 3.51 22.32 -24.03
N LEU A 318 4.15 22.78 -22.95
CA LEU A 318 3.65 22.61 -21.59
C LEU A 318 2.28 23.30 -21.38
N ASP A 319 2.08 24.48 -21.95
CA ASP A 319 0.80 25.21 -21.86
C ASP A 319 -0.30 24.55 -22.68
N ARG A 320 0.04 23.97 -23.82
CA ARG A 320 -0.89 23.22 -24.67
C ARG A 320 -1.36 21.92 -23.97
N ASP A 321 -0.44 21.21 -23.32
CA ASP A 321 -0.69 19.84 -22.82
C ASP A 321 -1.21 19.81 -21.37
N HIS A 322 -0.97 20.89 -20.61
CA HIS A 322 -1.32 20.97 -19.20
C HIS A 322 -2.01 22.31 -18.87
N TYR A 323 -3.23 22.22 -18.39
CA TYR A 323 -3.94 23.41 -17.90
C TYR A 323 -3.46 23.76 -16.47
N GLY A 324 -3.29 25.04 -16.18
CA GLY A 324 -2.81 25.54 -14.89
C GLY A 324 -1.35 25.17 -14.62
N MET A 325 -1.04 24.82 -13.38
CA MET A 325 0.28 24.37 -12.92
C MET A 325 1.41 25.39 -13.18
N THR A 326 1.12 26.68 -13.11
CA THR A 326 2.03 27.77 -13.53
C THR A 326 3.39 27.68 -12.82
N LYS A 327 3.39 27.57 -11.47
CA LYS A 327 4.63 27.45 -10.68
C LYS A 327 5.47 26.23 -11.08
N ILE A 328 4.83 25.10 -11.38
CA ILE A 328 5.51 23.86 -11.76
C ILE A 328 6.16 24.00 -13.13
N LYS A 329 5.41 24.59 -14.09
CA LYS A 329 5.94 24.87 -15.42
C LYS A 329 7.12 25.83 -15.39
N GLU A 330 7.04 26.91 -14.59
CA GLU A 330 8.13 27.87 -14.39
C GLU A 330 9.38 27.19 -13.85
N ARG A 331 9.25 26.39 -12.78
CA ARG A 331 10.38 25.63 -12.22
C ARG A 331 11.00 24.66 -13.21
N ILE A 332 10.18 23.95 -14.00
CA ILE A 332 10.68 23.07 -15.07
C ILE A 332 11.44 23.89 -16.12
N LEU A 333 10.90 25.03 -16.56
CA LEU A 333 11.56 25.89 -17.55
C LEU A 333 12.87 26.49 -17.01
N GLU A 334 12.92 26.87 -15.73
CA GLU A 334 14.15 27.30 -15.04
C GLU A 334 15.21 26.19 -15.07
N ALA A 335 14.85 24.98 -14.65
CA ALA A 335 15.77 23.84 -14.66
C ALA A 335 16.27 23.48 -16.08
N LEU A 336 15.38 23.54 -17.09
CA LEU A 336 15.76 23.32 -18.48
C LEU A 336 16.67 24.46 -19.01
N THR A 337 16.46 25.68 -18.58
CA THR A 337 17.31 26.83 -18.96
C THR A 337 18.71 26.67 -18.36
N VAL A 338 18.80 26.31 -17.08
CA VAL A 338 20.09 26.01 -16.42
C VAL A 338 20.84 24.92 -17.18
N ARG A 339 20.15 23.82 -17.52
CA ARG A 339 20.73 22.70 -18.28
C ARG A 339 21.25 23.12 -19.67
N ASN A 340 20.64 24.11 -20.33
CA ASN A 340 21.10 24.60 -21.62
C ASN A 340 22.33 25.47 -21.52
N VAL A 341 22.61 26.06 -20.35
CA VAL A 341 23.75 26.99 -20.11
C VAL A 341 24.91 26.29 -19.45
N THR A 342 24.65 25.27 -18.62
CA THR A 342 25.67 24.50 -17.93
C THR A 342 25.93 23.16 -18.64
N ASP A 343 26.99 22.46 -18.26
CA ASP A 343 27.18 21.07 -18.68
C ASP A 343 26.03 20.21 -18.16
N ALA A 344 25.45 19.38 -19.03
CA ALA A 344 24.26 18.59 -18.75
C ALA A 344 24.40 17.65 -17.52
N SER A 345 25.65 17.29 -17.16
CA SER A 345 25.96 16.43 -15.99
C SER A 345 25.72 17.10 -14.63
N ASP A 346 25.74 18.44 -14.57
CA ASP A 346 25.70 19.19 -13.31
C ASP A 346 24.29 19.76 -13.01
N ALA A 347 23.34 19.55 -13.93
CA ALA A 347 21.96 20.01 -13.74
C ALA A 347 21.24 19.16 -12.69
N PRO A 348 20.50 19.77 -11.76
CA PRO A 348 19.73 19.03 -10.76
C PRO A 348 18.66 18.15 -11.40
N ILE A 349 18.41 16.99 -10.79
CA ILE A 349 17.39 16.05 -11.24
C ILE A 349 16.02 16.52 -10.75
N ILE A 350 15.10 16.70 -11.64
CA ILE A 350 13.73 17.12 -11.30
C ILE A 350 12.99 15.94 -10.66
N CYS A 351 12.47 16.14 -9.45
CA CYS A 351 11.57 15.18 -8.79
C CYS A 351 10.18 15.79 -8.60
N LEU A 352 9.19 15.23 -9.29
CA LEU A 352 7.79 15.66 -9.19
C LEU A 352 7.09 14.88 -8.09
N VAL A 353 6.69 15.57 -7.02
CA VAL A 353 6.10 14.95 -5.81
C VAL A 353 4.65 15.38 -5.63
N GLY A 354 3.77 14.45 -5.33
CA GLY A 354 2.37 14.80 -5.03
C GLY A 354 1.40 13.64 -5.23
N PRO A 355 0.11 13.86 -5.00
CA PRO A 355 -0.91 12.81 -5.04
C PRO A 355 -0.99 12.11 -6.40
N PRO A 356 -1.51 10.87 -6.44
CA PRO A 356 -1.69 10.15 -7.69
C PRO A 356 -2.72 10.83 -8.61
N GLY A 357 -2.46 10.81 -9.92
CA GLY A 357 -3.38 11.35 -10.93
C GLY A 357 -3.28 12.85 -11.16
N THR A 358 -2.28 13.53 -10.60
CA THR A 358 -2.02 14.96 -10.78
C THR A 358 -1.15 15.29 -12.02
N GLY A 359 -0.91 14.31 -12.89
CA GLY A 359 -0.26 14.57 -14.18
C GLY A 359 1.27 14.48 -14.17
N LYS A 360 1.94 14.05 -13.08
CA LYS A 360 3.40 13.95 -12.99
C LYS A 360 4.05 13.23 -14.18
N THR A 361 3.56 12.05 -14.50
CA THR A 361 4.07 11.23 -15.63
C THR A 361 3.79 11.88 -16.99
N SER A 362 2.67 12.60 -17.13
CA SER A 362 2.35 13.28 -18.39
C SER A 362 3.20 14.54 -18.62
N ILE A 363 3.52 15.28 -17.56
CA ILE A 363 4.45 16.42 -17.64
C ILE A 363 5.81 15.98 -18.15
N ALA A 364 6.37 14.89 -17.61
CA ALA A 364 7.66 14.38 -18.08
C ALA A 364 7.64 14.00 -19.58
N ARG A 365 6.52 13.47 -20.07
CA ARG A 365 6.35 13.19 -21.50
C ARG A 365 6.30 14.48 -22.32
N SER A 366 5.55 15.48 -21.87
CA SER A 366 5.47 16.77 -22.58
C SER A 366 6.82 17.51 -22.60
N VAL A 367 7.63 17.36 -21.54
CA VAL A 367 9.01 17.85 -21.53
C VAL A 367 9.85 17.13 -22.60
N ALA A 368 9.72 15.79 -22.71
CA ALA A 368 10.43 15.05 -23.75
C ALA A 368 10.01 15.48 -25.16
N ASP A 369 8.71 15.64 -25.39
CA ASP A 369 8.17 16.11 -26.68
C ASP A 369 8.66 17.54 -27.00
N ALA A 370 8.69 18.44 -26.01
CA ALA A 370 9.16 19.82 -26.16
C ALA A 370 10.63 19.92 -26.54
N LEU A 371 11.46 19.07 -25.95
CA LEU A 371 12.91 19.00 -26.19
C LEU A 371 13.30 18.07 -27.36
N ASN A 372 12.31 17.48 -28.07
CA ASN A 372 12.53 16.46 -29.11
C ASN A 372 13.35 15.26 -28.63
N LYS A 373 13.26 14.92 -27.33
CA LYS A 373 13.95 13.77 -26.75
C LYS A 373 13.11 12.49 -26.86
N LYS A 374 13.75 11.36 -27.05
CA LYS A 374 13.08 10.07 -26.92
C LYS A 374 12.69 9.83 -25.46
N TYR A 375 11.46 9.45 -25.23
CA TYR A 375 10.90 9.24 -23.90
C TYR A 375 10.93 7.76 -23.51
N VAL A 376 11.49 7.47 -22.34
CA VAL A 376 11.46 6.14 -21.73
C VAL A 376 10.97 6.22 -20.30
N ARG A 377 10.12 5.28 -19.90
CA ARG A 377 9.65 5.15 -18.52
C ARG A 377 10.23 3.91 -17.88
N VAL A 378 10.91 4.09 -16.77
CA VAL A 378 11.40 3.04 -15.89
C VAL A 378 10.54 3.07 -14.61
N CYS A 379 9.73 2.03 -14.40
CA CYS A 379 8.92 1.91 -13.19
C CYS A 379 9.76 1.28 -12.08
N LEU A 380 9.95 2.00 -10.98
CA LEU A 380 10.72 1.55 -9.81
C LEU A 380 9.83 0.90 -8.74
N GLY A 381 8.51 0.99 -8.90
CA GLY A 381 7.57 0.35 -7.98
C GLY A 381 7.72 -1.16 -7.97
N GLY A 382 8.09 -1.72 -6.80
CA GLY A 382 8.27 -3.16 -6.62
C GLY A 382 9.67 -3.68 -6.89
N VAL A 383 10.63 -2.83 -7.25
CA VAL A 383 12.05 -3.19 -7.36
C VAL A 383 12.60 -3.46 -5.96
N ARG A 384 13.21 -4.63 -5.79
CA ARG A 384 13.75 -5.07 -4.50
C ARG A 384 15.23 -5.44 -4.55
N ASP A 385 15.77 -5.68 -5.74
CA ASP A 385 17.13 -6.15 -5.97
C ASP A 385 17.91 -5.12 -6.78
N GLU A 386 19.15 -4.85 -6.38
CA GLU A 386 20.10 -4.04 -7.12
C GLU A 386 20.29 -4.52 -8.57
N ALA A 387 20.25 -5.84 -8.77
CA ALA A 387 20.37 -6.44 -10.09
C ALA A 387 19.27 -6.02 -11.09
N GLU A 388 18.09 -5.58 -10.60
CA GLU A 388 17.09 -5.01 -11.50
C GLU A 388 17.52 -3.66 -12.09
N ILE A 389 18.37 -2.89 -11.38
CA ILE A 389 18.90 -1.59 -11.85
C ILE A 389 20.17 -1.78 -12.66
N ARG A 390 21.13 -2.59 -12.13
CA ARG A 390 22.48 -2.79 -12.67
C ARG A 390 22.64 -4.03 -13.54
N GLY A 391 21.58 -4.85 -13.71
CA GLY A 391 21.67 -6.08 -14.46
C GLY A 391 22.29 -7.26 -13.70
N HIS A 392 22.13 -8.45 -14.24
CA HIS A 392 22.70 -9.68 -13.72
C HIS A 392 23.98 -10.00 -14.48
N ARG A 393 24.98 -10.57 -13.80
CA ARG A 393 26.23 -11.01 -14.48
C ARG A 393 25.91 -11.98 -15.60
N LYS A 394 26.50 -11.79 -16.78
CA LYS A 394 26.26 -12.56 -18.02
C LYS A 394 26.43 -14.08 -17.87
N THR A 395 27.14 -14.53 -16.84
CA THR A 395 27.39 -15.96 -16.57
C THR A 395 26.16 -16.71 -16.02
N TYR A 396 25.14 -16.02 -15.57
CA TYR A 396 23.92 -16.67 -15.06
C TYR A 396 22.95 -17.00 -16.19
N VAL A 397 22.29 -18.16 -16.09
CA VAL A 397 21.22 -18.53 -17.04
C VAL A 397 20.04 -17.57 -16.87
N GLY A 398 19.65 -16.92 -17.96
CA GLY A 398 18.60 -15.90 -17.93
C GLY A 398 19.07 -14.51 -17.54
N ALA A 399 20.37 -14.26 -17.50
CA ALA A 399 20.92 -12.92 -17.25
C ALA A 399 20.39 -11.92 -18.29
N MET A 400 20.11 -10.71 -17.83
CA MET A 400 19.63 -9.60 -18.65
C MET A 400 20.20 -8.27 -18.15
N PRO A 401 20.32 -7.25 -19.01
CA PRO A 401 20.75 -5.92 -18.61
C PRO A 401 19.76 -5.30 -17.60
N GLY A 402 20.25 -4.39 -16.80
CA GLY A 402 19.45 -3.62 -15.86
C GLY A 402 18.43 -2.72 -16.56
N ARG A 403 17.43 -2.29 -15.83
CA ARG A 403 16.33 -1.46 -16.34
C ARG A 403 16.80 -0.14 -16.95
N ILE A 404 17.91 0.40 -16.48
CA ILE A 404 18.51 1.64 -17.02
C ILE A 404 19.03 1.41 -18.43
N ILE A 405 19.87 0.38 -18.62
CA ILE A 405 20.41 0.03 -19.92
C ILE A 405 19.34 -0.48 -20.89
N ASP A 406 18.40 -1.28 -20.41
CA ASP A 406 17.23 -1.69 -21.21
C ASP A 406 16.39 -0.47 -21.66
N GLY A 407 16.27 0.55 -20.79
CA GLY A 407 15.65 1.84 -21.12
C GLY A 407 16.39 2.56 -22.26
N ILE A 408 17.72 2.64 -22.21
CA ILE A 408 18.55 3.25 -23.26
C ILE A 408 18.42 2.47 -24.57
N LYS A 409 18.50 1.15 -24.50
CA LYS A 409 18.28 0.27 -25.65
C LYS A 409 16.93 0.54 -26.31
N LYS A 410 15.84 0.63 -25.56
CA LYS A 410 14.49 0.96 -26.05
C LYS A 410 14.37 2.36 -26.64
N ALA A 411 15.09 3.31 -26.10
CA ALA A 411 15.14 4.67 -26.62
C ALA A 411 15.82 4.75 -28.01
N GLY A 412 16.83 3.90 -28.23
CA GLY A 412 17.65 3.93 -29.43
C GLY A 412 18.57 5.15 -29.58
N VAL A 413 18.69 5.92 -28.50
CA VAL A 413 19.56 7.11 -28.41
C VAL A 413 20.23 7.19 -27.05
N LYS A 414 21.43 7.80 -26.99
CA LYS A 414 22.24 7.97 -25.78
C LYS A 414 21.67 9.03 -24.82
N ASN A 415 20.94 10.02 -25.35
CA ASN A 415 20.44 11.20 -24.63
C ASN A 415 18.92 11.23 -24.45
N PRO A 416 18.23 10.13 -24.07
CA PRO A 416 16.79 10.14 -23.88
C PRO A 416 16.38 10.99 -22.67
N LEU A 417 15.07 11.27 -22.56
CA LEU A 417 14.45 11.59 -21.28
C LEU A 417 14.00 10.28 -20.63
N MET A 418 14.56 9.99 -19.46
CA MET A 418 14.23 8.80 -18.68
C MET A 418 13.43 9.18 -17.45
N LEU A 419 12.17 8.72 -17.41
CA LEU A 419 11.30 8.89 -16.26
C LEU A 419 11.48 7.75 -15.27
N LEU A 420 11.97 8.05 -14.08
CA LEU A 420 12.03 7.14 -12.94
C LEU A 420 10.72 7.26 -12.15
N ASP A 421 9.79 6.37 -12.42
CA ASP A 421 8.43 6.48 -11.88
C ASP A 421 8.28 5.68 -10.57
N GLU A 422 7.61 6.28 -9.58
CA GLU A 422 7.37 5.70 -8.25
C GLU A 422 8.66 5.40 -7.46
N ILE A 423 9.59 6.38 -7.38
CA ILE A 423 10.85 6.24 -6.62
C ILE A 423 10.62 6.03 -5.11
N ASP A 424 9.48 6.48 -4.58
CA ASP A 424 9.03 6.28 -3.20
C ASP A 424 8.64 4.83 -2.87
N LYS A 425 8.55 3.96 -3.90
CA LYS A 425 8.23 2.53 -3.75
C LYS A 425 9.44 1.62 -3.80
N VAL A 426 10.63 2.17 -3.91
CA VAL A 426 11.89 1.42 -3.79
C VAL A 426 12.03 0.98 -2.33
N SER A 427 12.21 -0.33 -2.09
CA SER A 427 12.30 -0.86 -0.75
C SER A 427 13.54 -0.32 -0.02
N SER A 428 13.34 0.11 1.22
CA SER A 428 14.39 0.59 2.13
C SER A 428 14.97 -0.53 3.01
N ASP A 429 14.75 -1.80 2.65
CA ASP A 429 15.24 -2.92 3.43
C ASP A 429 16.78 -2.90 3.51
N TYR A 430 17.32 -3.04 4.70
CA TYR A 430 18.76 -3.04 5.02
C TYR A 430 19.60 -4.06 4.23
N ARG A 431 18.99 -4.90 3.43
CA ARG A 431 19.62 -5.96 2.63
C ARG A 431 19.63 -5.69 1.12
N SER A 432 18.96 -4.65 0.63
CA SER A 432 18.91 -4.34 -0.81
C SER A 432 19.60 -3.01 -1.09
N ASP A 433 20.68 -3.06 -1.85
CA ASP A 433 21.51 -1.89 -2.20
C ASP A 433 20.93 -1.09 -3.39
N THR A 434 19.61 -1.23 -3.62
CA THR A 434 18.91 -0.59 -4.75
C THR A 434 19.03 0.94 -4.72
N ALA A 435 19.00 1.53 -3.53
CA ALA A 435 19.18 2.99 -3.38
C ALA A 435 20.59 3.43 -3.76
N SER A 436 21.62 2.63 -3.43
CA SER A 436 23.02 2.90 -3.80
C SER A 436 23.22 2.78 -5.32
N ALA A 437 22.58 1.78 -5.95
CA ALA A 437 22.61 1.66 -7.41
C ALA A 437 21.98 2.88 -8.11
N LEU A 438 20.87 3.39 -7.59
CA LEU A 438 20.24 4.61 -8.11
C LEU A 438 21.10 5.86 -7.86
N LEU A 439 21.81 5.93 -6.73
CA LEU A 439 22.75 7.03 -6.48
C LEU A 439 23.84 7.11 -7.54
N GLU A 440 24.43 5.98 -7.95
CA GLU A 440 25.44 5.96 -9.02
C GLU A 440 24.86 6.42 -10.38
N VAL A 441 23.63 6.00 -10.70
CA VAL A 441 22.93 6.42 -11.92
C VAL A 441 22.68 7.94 -11.94
N LEU A 442 22.34 8.51 -10.78
CA LEU A 442 21.89 9.88 -10.62
C LEU A 442 23.01 10.86 -10.23
N ASP A 443 24.19 10.36 -9.92
CA ASP A 443 25.36 11.18 -9.60
C ASP A 443 26.08 11.62 -10.87
N GLY A 444 26.13 12.91 -11.16
CA GLY A 444 26.75 13.46 -12.37
C GLY A 444 28.26 13.16 -12.52
N GLU A 445 28.97 12.89 -11.42
CA GLU A 445 30.39 12.50 -11.46
C GLU A 445 30.55 11.01 -11.77
N GLN A 446 29.65 10.16 -11.26
CA GLN A 446 29.76 8.70 -11.39
C GLN A 446 29.07 8.17 -12.65
N ASN A 447 27.96 8.79 -13.08
CA ASN A 447 27.14 8.32 -14.18
C ASN A 447 27.84 8.37 -15.56
N LYS A 448 28.92 9.12 -15.71
CA LYS A 448 29.76 9.15 -16.93
C LYS A 448 30.40 7.80 -17.23
N ARG A 449 30.54 6.93 -16.23
CA ARG A 449 31.14 5.61 -16.33
C ARG A 449 30.28 4.55 -15.64
N PHE A 450 28.98 4.62 -15.82
CA PHE A 450 28.07 3.62 -15.27
C PHE A 450 28.36 2.24 -15.85
N ILE A 451 28.53 1.23 -15.01
CA ILE A 451 28.81 -0.15 -15.42
C ILE A 451 27.60 -1.03 -15.03
N ASP A 452 26.89 -1.50 -16.04
CA ASP A 452 25.88 -2.54 -15.89
C ASP A 452 26.59 -3.91 -15.80
N HIS A 453 26.15 -4.76 -14.88
CA HIS A 453 26.78 -6.06 -14.64
C HIS A 453 26.61 -7.06 -15.80
N TYR A 454 25.59 -6.86 -16.65
CA TYR A 454 25.41 -7.66 -17.86
C TYR A 454 26.28 -7.15 -19.00
N VAL A 455 26.28 -5.84 -19.21
CA VAL A 455 27.00 -5.19 -20.31
C VAL A 455 28.50 -5.18 -20.06
N GLU A 456 28.97 -5.03 -18.82
CA GLU A 456 30.37 -4.97 -18.38
C GLU A 456 31.24 -3.91 -19.08
N LEU A 457 30.63 -3.03 -19.88
CA LEU A 457 31.29 -1.91 -20.53
C LEU A 457 30.79 -0.58 -19.95
N PRO A 458 31.65 0.42 -19.77
CA PRO A 458 31.27 1.71 -19.24
C PRO A 458 30.28 2.41 -20.22
N THR A 459 29.14 2.79 -19.70
CA THR A 459 28.09 3.51 -20.45
C THR A 459 27.97 4.91 -19.87
N ASP A 460 28.05 5.93 -20.73
CA ASP A 460 27.93 7.32 -20.33
C ASP A 460 26.44 7.73 -20.26
N LEU A 461 25.95 7.98 -19.05
CA LEU A 461 24.59 8.43 -18.77
C LEU A 461 24.48 9.96 -18.58
N SER A 462 25.58 10.72 -18.71
CA SER A 462 25.60 12.17 -18.42
C SER A 462 24.66 12.99 -19.27
N GLN A 463 24.34 12.52 -20.47
CA GLN A 463 23.43 13.21 -21.40
C GLN A 463 21.96 12.81 -21.23
N VAL A 464 21.68 11.80 -20.40
CA VAL A 464 20.31 11.39 -20.09
C VAL A 464 19.63 12.50 -19.25
N LEU A 465 18.43 12.87 -19.61
CA LEU A 465 17.61 13.75 -18.77
C LEU A 465 16.76 12.89 -17.85
N PHE A 466 17.15 12.81 -16.57
CA PHE A 466 16.39 12.09 -15.57
C PHE A 466 15.29 12.98 -14.97
N ILE A 467 14.07 12.47 -14.93
CA ILE A 467 12.97 13.03 -14.15
C ILE A 467 12.45 11.93 -13.24
N ALA A 468 12.33 12.20 -11.94
CA ALA A 468 11.76 11.27 -10.98
C ALA A 468 10.32 11.65 -10.62
N THR A 469 9.51 10.66 -10.22
CA THR A 469 8.20 10.91 -9.61
C THR A 469 8.06 10.17 -8.30
N ALA A 470 7.42 10.82 -7.33
CA ALA A 470 7.06 10.22 -6.04
C ALA A 470 5.63 10.63 -5.66
N ASN A 471 4.97 9.84 -4.84
CA ASN A 471 3.73 10.27 -4.20
C ASN A 471 4.00 10.89 -2.83
N ASP A 472 5.01 10.38 -2.12
CA ASP A 472 5.45 10.84 -0.80
C ASP A 472 6.96 10.70 -0.70
N LEU A 473 7.61 11.64 -0.03
CA LEU A 473 9.08 11.64 0.18
C LEU A 473 9.52 10.90 1.44
N SER A 474 8.62 10.54 2.32
CA SER A 474 8.94 9.92 3.63
C SER A 474 9.75 8.63 3.50
N ASN A 475 9.56 7.89 2.40
CA ASN A 475 10.24 6.62 2.13
C ASN A 475 11.46 6.75 1.20
N VAL A 476 11.77 7.95 0.72
CA VAL A 476 12.94 8.18 -0.14
C VAL A 476 14.16 8.47 0.72
N SER A 477 15.28 7.82 0.42
CA SER A 477 16.52 8.03 1.19
C SER A 477 17.04 9.46 1.06
N ARG A 478 17.54 10.04 2.15
CA ARG A 478 18.09 11.41 2.16
C ARG A 478 19.17 11.66 1.11
N PRO A 479 20.16 10.76 0.88
CA PRO A 479 21.15 10.97 -0.16
C PRO A 479 20.57 11.10 -1.58
N LEU A 480 19.44 10.45 -1.88
CA LEU A 480 18.74 10.63 -3.14
C LEU A 480 18.04 11.98 -3.21
N LEU A 481 17.40 12.40 -2.11
CA LEU A 481 16.72 13.70 -2.03
C LEU A 481 17.69 14.88 -2.20
N ASP A 482 18.90 14.79 -1.64
CA ASP A 482 19.92 15.83 -1.72
C ASP A 482 20.40 16.09 -3.17
N ARG A 483 20.16 15.15 -4.10
CA ARG A 483 20.50 15.27 -5.53
C ARG A 483 19.34 15.71 -6.40
N MET A 484 18.18 15.90 -5.81
CA MET A 484 16.95 16.17 -6.55
C MET A 484 16.39 17.56 -6.25
N GLU A 485 15.99 18.26 -7.29
CA GLU A 485 15.12 19.44 -7.14
C GLU A 485 13.68 18.99 -7.01
N ILE A 486 13.14 19.18 -5.80
CA ILE A 486 11.79 18.76 -5.46
C ILE A 486 10.78 19.81 -5.95
N ILE A 487 9.86 19.39 -6.80
CA ILE A 487 8.75 20.20 -7.29
C ILE A 487 7.44 19.58 -6.82
N GLU A 488 6.74 20.26 -5.92
CA GLU A 488 5.47 19.78 -5.38
C GLU A 488 4.33 19.99 -6.39
N VAL A 489 3.62 18.92 -6.71
CA VAL A 489 2.46 18.90 -7.58
C VAL A 489 1.20 18.76 -6.71
N GLY A 490 0.55 19.86 -6.41
CA GLY A 490 -0.63 19.90 -5.55
C GLY A 490 -1.90 19.32 -6.19
N SER A 491 -2.98 19.37 -5.42
CA SER A 491 -4.31 18.96 -5.88
C SER A 491 -4.89 19.94 -6.87
N TYR A 492 -5.67 19.44 -7.85
CA TYR A 492 -6.41 20.29 -8.78
C TYR A 492 -7.66 20.88 -8.14
N THR A 493 -7.95 22.13 -8.47
CA THR A 493 -9.24 22.78 -8.20
C THR A 493 -10.36 22.14 -9.04
N LYS A 494 -11.61 22.39 -8.68
CA LYS A 494 -12.76 21.95 -9.49
C LYS A 494 -12.71 22.53 -10.90
N ASN A 495 -12.30 23.79 -11.04
CA ASN A 495 -12.19 24.48 -12.31
C ASN A 495 -11.09 23.86 -13.18
N GLU A 496 -9.90 23.62 -12.60
CA GLU A 496 -8.82 22.92 -13.30
C GLU A 496 -9.26 21.54 -13.78
N LYS A 497 -9.93 20.74 -12.93
CA LYS A 497 -10.49 19.42 -13.31
C LYS A 497 -11.49 19.53 -14.46
N MET A 498 -12.31 20.59 -14.47
CA MET A 498 -13.28 20.84 -15.52
C MET A 498 -12.58 21.13 -16.87
N HIS A 499 -11.57 22.01 -16.87
CA HIS A 499 -10.77 22.32 -18.05
C HIS A 499 -9.99 21.11 -18.56
N ILE A 500 -9.29 20.39 -17.68
CA ILE A 500 -8.57 19.15 -18.02
C ILE A 500 -9.51 18.11 -18.63
N ALA A 501 -10.72 17.96 -18.07
CA ALA A 501 -11.70 17.03 -18.60
C ALA A 501 -12.14 17.42 -20.03
N LYS A 502 -12.47 18.68 -20.27
CA LYS A 502 -12.93 19.18 -21.58
C LYS A 502 -11.86 19.13 -22.66
N GLU A 503 -10.68 19.64 -22.33
CA GLU A 503 -9.61 19.86 -23.31
C GLU A 503 -8.87 18.56 -23.63
N HIS A 504 -8.70 17.66 -22.63
CA HIS A 504 -7.85 16.49 -22.78
C HIS A 504 -8.58 15.16 -22.57
N LEU A 505 -9.28 14.96 -21.42
CA LEU A 505 -9.75 13.63 -21.06
C LEU A 505 -10.90 13.12 -21.93
N VAL A 506 -11.86 13.97 -22.24
CA VAL A 506 -13.03 13.61 -23.05
C VAL A 506 -12.57 13.21 -24.46
N ALA A 507 -11.76 14.02 -25.13
CA ALA A 507 -11.26 13.72 -26.47
C ALA A 507 -10.42 12.42 -26.49
N LYS A 508 -9.55 12.25 -25.50
CA LYS A 508 -8.73 11.05 -25.33
C LYS A 508 -9.59 9.79 -25.15
N GLN A 509 -10.62 9.84 -24.30
CA GLN A 509 -11.46 8.68 -24.02
C GLN A 509 -12.43 8.37 -25.17
N ILE A 510 -12.93 9.36 -25.88
CA ILE A 510 -13.71 9.17 -27.11
C ILE A 510 -12.88 8.37 -28.11
N LYS A 511 -11.67 8.83 -28.43
CA LYS A 511 -10.75 8.13 -29.35
C LYS A 511 -10.38 6.73 -28.88
N LYS A 512 -10.05 6.57 -27.58
CA LYS A 512 -9.61 5.28 -27.02
C LYS A 512 -10.70 4.21 -27.02
N ASN A 513 -11.98 4.62 -26.95
CA ASN A 513 -13.11 3.69 -26.97
C ASN A 513 -13.74 3.54 -28.37
N GLY A 514 -13.06 3.98 -29.46
CA GLY A 514 -13.53 3.81 -30.83
C GLY A 514 -14.72 4.68 -31.21
N LEU A 515 -14.97 5.76 -30.49
CA LEU A 515 -16.03 6.74 -30.81
C LEU A 515 -15.47 7.91 -31.61
N ALA A 516 -16.32 8.56 -32.40
CA ALA A 516 -16.04 9.84 -33.01
C ALA A 516 -16.68 10.99 -32.22
N LYS A 517 -16.23 12.23 -32.44
CA LYS A 517 -16.83 13.40 -31.80
C LYS A 517 -18.30 13.63 -32.24
N SER A 518 -18.71 13.06 -33.36
CA SER A 518 -20.09 13.05 -33.86
C SER A 518 -21.02 12.18 -33.02
N ASP A 519 -20.50 11.15 -32.33
CA ASP A 519 -21.29 10.11 -31.69
C ASP A 519 -21.68 10.48 -30.26
N ILE A 520 -20.83 11.25 -29.57
CA ILE A 520 -21.00 11.60 -28.16
C ILE A 520 -20.58 13.04 -27.87
N SER A 521 -21.32 13.68 -26.97
CA SER A 521 -20.94 14.99 -26.42
C SER A 521 -21.20 15.03 -24.91
N PHE A 522 -20.32 15.70 -24.19
CA PHE A 522 -20.46 15.94 -22.75
C PHE A 522 -20.76 17.42 -22.51
N SER A 523 -21.83 17.72 -21.78
CA SER A 523 -22.10 19.07 -21.31
C SER A 523 -21.26 19.38 -20.06
N ASP A 524 -21.07 20.67 -19.79
CA ASP A 524 -20.40 21.16 -18.59
C ASP A 524 -21.05 20.66 -17.31
N SER A 525 -22.40 20.61 -17.31
CA SER A 525 -23.19 20.08 -16.19
C SER A 525 -22.94 18.58 -15.95
N ALA A 526 -22.65 17.80 -17.01
CA ALA A 526 -22.30 16.39 -16.86
C ALA A 526 -20.94 16.22 -16.21
N ILE A 527 -19.92 16.96 -16.71
CA ILE A 527 -18.56 16.89 -16.17
C ILE A 527 -18.56 17.36 -14.71
N SER A 528 -19.21 18.50 -14.40
CA SER A 528 -19.36 18.98 -13.02
C SER A 528 -20.01 17.93 -12.11
N ARG A 529 -21.08 17.28 -12.60
CA ARG A 529 -21.76 16.24 -11.85
C ARG A 529 -20.91 14.99 -11.61
N ILE A 530 -20.02 14.63 -12.58
CA ILE A 530 -19.05 13.54 -12.41
C ILE A 530 -18.03 13.92 -11.33
N ILE A 531 -17.50 15.14 -11.39
CA ILE A 531 -16.52 15.64 -10.40
C ILE A 531 -17.12 15.62 -9.00
N ASP A 532 -18.31 16.18 -8.82
CA ASP A 532 -18.91 16.36 -7.50
C ASP A 532 -19.52 15.07 -6.91
N GLY A 533 -20.11 14.22 -7.76
CA GLY A 533 -20.89 13.09 -7.28
C GLY A 533 -20.22 11.71 -7.45
N TYR A 534 -19.20 11.57 -8.28
CA TYR A 534 -18.62 10.28 -8.61
C TYR A 534 -17.11 10.21 -8.42
N THR A 535 -16.46 11.32 -8.05
CA THR A 535 -15.02 11.36 -7.77
C THR A 535 -14.74 12.06 -6.44
N ARG A 536 -13.76 11.53 -5.69
CA ARG A 536 -13.17 12.15 -4.51
C ARG A 536 -11.67 11.87 -4.60
N GLU A 537 -10.92 12.78 -5.23
CA GLU A 537 -9.50 12.59 -5.54
C GLU A 537 -8.80 13.94 -5.72
N ALA A 538 -7.51 13.97 -5.39
CA ALA A 538 -6.65 15.14 -5.62
C ALA A 538 -6.45 15.40 -7.12
N GLY A 539 -6.23 14.37 -7.91
CA GLY A 539 -6.00 14.41 -9.35
C GLY A 539 -7.26 14.20 -10.20
N VAL A 540 -7.07 13.60 -11.37
CA VAL A 540 -8.13 13.34 -12.38
C VAL A 540 -8.23 11.88 -12.84
N ARG A 541 -7.60 10.93 -12.12
CA ARG A 541 -7.55 9.53 -12.54
C ARG A 541 -8.92 8.84 -12.51
N ASN A 542 -9.70 9.07 -11.45
CA ASN A 542 -11.05 8.53 -11.35
C ASN A 542 -12.04 9.28 -12.25
N LEU A 543 -11.83 10.57 -12.46
CA LEU A 543 -12.57 11.37 -13.43
C LEU A 543 -12.39 10.78 -14.85
N GLU A 544 -11.16 10.50 -15.25
CA GLU A 544 -10.86 9.83 -16.52
C GLU A 544 -11.52 8.45 -16.63
N ARG A 545 -11.48 7.65 -15.55
CA ARG A 545 -12.14 6.32 -15.49
C ARG A 545 -13.65 6.40 -15.61
N ASN A 546 -14.29 7.41 -14.98
CA ASN A 546 -15.73 7.59 -15.08
C ASN A 546 -16.14 8.07 -16.48
N ILE A 547 -15.39 8.98 -17.09
CA ILE A 547 -15.60 9.39 -18.49
C ILE A 547 -15.48 8.16 -19.41
N ALA A 548 -14.44 7.35 -19.23
CA ALA A 548 -14.25 6.12 -19.98
C ALA A 548 -15.41 5.11 -19.80
N LYS A 549 -15.97 5.02 -18.57
CA LYS A 549 -17.12 4.16 -18.28
C LYS A 549 -18.37 4.64 -19.03
N VAL A 550 -18.60 5.95 -19.12
CA VAL A 550 -19.68 6.53 -19.90
C VAL A 550 -19.47 6.21 -21.39
N CYS A 551 -18.28 6.47 -21.92
CA CYS A 551 -17.95 6.15 -23.32
C CYS A 551 -18.22 4.68 -23.65
N ARG A 552 -17.77 3.73 -22.81
CA ARG A 552 -18.02 2.29 -23.04
C ARG A 552 -19.50 1.91 -23.06
N LYS A 553 -20.33 2.54 -22.20
CA LYS A 553 -21.79 2.30 -22.25
C LYS A 553 -22.41 2.85 -23.52
N VAL A 554 -21.97 4.05 -23.95
CA VAL A 554 -22.43 4.62 -25.22
C VAL A 554 -21.99 3.76 -26.40
N VAL A 555 -20.78 3.21 -26.41
CA VAL A 555 -20.35 2.23 -27.41
C VAL A 555 -21.32 1.07 -27.49
N ARG A 556 -21.66 0.45 -26.33
CA ARG A 556 -22.61 -0.65 -26.27
C ARG A 556 -24.00 -0.29 -26.82
N ASP A 557 -24.44 0.94 -26.54
CA ASP A 557 -25.78 1.40 -26.96
C ASP A 557 -25.82 1.80 -28.46
N LEU A 558 -24.68 2.05 -29.09
CA LEU A 558 -24.53 2.38 -30.52
C LEU A 558 -24.09 1.20 -31.38
N TYR A 559 -23.68 0.08 -30.78
CA TYR A 559 -23.21 -1.11 -31.49
C TYR A 559 -24.39 -1.91 -32.04
N ASP A 560 -24.44 -2.12 -33.34
CA ASP A 560 -25.53 -2.78 -34.07
C ASP A 560 -25.25 -4.25 -34.45
N GLY A 561 -24.11 -4.80 -34.00
CA GLY A 561 -23.69 -6.16 -34.31
C GLY A 561 -22.58 -6.25 -35.40
N GLU A 562 -22.47 -5.27 -36.27
CA GLU A 562 -21.45 -5.16 -37.30
C GLU A 562 -20.42 -4.04 -37.00
N GLY A 563 -20.81 -3.03 -36.17
CA GLY A 563 -19.94 -1.92 -35.82
C GLY A 563 -20.68 -0.73 -35.21
N ILE A 564 -20.12 0.45 -35.35
CA ILE A 564 -20.75 1.72 -35.01
C ILE A 564 -20.85 2.57 -36.27
N GLN A 565 -22.06 2.93 -36.66
CA GLN A 565 -22.29 3.89 -37.74
C GLN A 565 -22.07 5.32 -37.19
N HIS A 566 -20.83 5.83 -37.34
CA HIS A 566 -20.45 7.13 -36.83
C HIS A 566 -21.33 8.26 -37.40
N GLY A 567 -21.87 9.08 -36.46
CA GLY A 567 -22.72 10.22 -36.84
C GLY A 567 -24.20 9.88 -37.08
N ALA A 568 -24.61 8.62 -37.12
CA ALA A 568 -26.02 8.25 -37.30
C ALA A 568 -26.89 8.64 -36.09
N ARG A 569 -26.34 8.54 -34.86
CA ARG A 569 -27.00 8.94 -33.64
C ARG A 569 -26.00 9.62 -32.69
N LYS A 570 -26.26 10.86 -32.33
CA LYS A 570 -25.45 11.59 -31.34
C LYS A 570 -26.05 11.45 -29.92
N VAL A 571 -25.27 10.91 -29.00
CA VAL A 571 -25.63 10.78 -27.58
C VAL A 571 -25.13 12.00 -26.82
N SER A 572 -26.04 12.78 -26.24
CA SER A 572 -25.69 13.93 -25.38
C SER A 572 -25.72 13.56 -23.92
N ILE A 573 -24.57 13.65 -23.28
CA ILE A 573 -24.41 13.39 -21.84
C ILE A 573 -24.59 14.70 -21.08
N THR A 574 -25.56 14.73 -20.18
CA THR A 574 -25.95 15.90 -19.38
C THR A 574 -25.93 15.58 -17.89
N GLY A 575 -25.95 16.59 -17.03
CA GLY A 575 -26.04 16.39 -15.58
C GLY A 575 -27.32 15.65 -15.13
N LYS A 576 -28.36 15.61 -15.97
CA LYS A 576 -29.61 14.89 -15.66
C LYS A 576 -29.52 13.39 -15.95
N ASN A 577 -28.91 13.00 -17.08
CA ASN A 577 -28.87 11.61 -17.53
C ASN A 577 -27.57 10.87 -17.14
N ILE A 578 -26.63 11.54 -16.49
CA ILE A 578 -25.36 10.91 -16.08
C ILE A 578 -25.57 9.71 -15.15
N ALA A 579 -26.64 9.74 -14.34
CA ALA A 579 -27.00 8.66 -13.44
C ALA A 579 -27.36 7.36 -14.18
N ASP A 580 -27.88 7.43 -15.42
CA ASP A 580 -28.19 6.24 -16.23
C ASP A 580 -26.91 5.48 -16.62
N TYR A 581 -25.81 6.23 -16.77
CA TYR A 581 -24.51 5.68 -17.13
C TYR A 581 -23.66 5.27 -15.92
N LEU A 582 -23.66 6.04 -14.84
CA LEU A 582 -22.77 5.81 -13.70
C LEU A 582 -23.49 5.22 -12.47
N GLY A 583 -24.82 5.21 -12.44
CA GLY A 583 -25.63 4.83 -11.29
C GLY A 583 -25.84 5.99 -10.32
N LYS A 584 -26.27 5.70 -9.10
CA LYS A 584 -26.45 6.73 -8.05
C LYS A 584 -25.11 7.40 -7.74
N ALA A 585 -25.16 8.71 -7.47
CA ALA A 585 -23.99 9.44 -6.99
C ALA A 585 -23.44 8.79 -5.71
N LYS A 586 -22.12 8.60 -5.67
CA LYS A 586 -21.44 7.95 -4.55
C LYS A 586 -21.13 8.92 -3.42
N TYR A 587 -20.93 10.17 -3.77
CA TYR A 587 -20.54 11.22 -2.84
C TYR A 587 -21.65 12.29 -2.81
N THR A 588 -22.06 12.65 -1.62
CA THR A 588 -22.87 13.83 -1.35
C THR A 588 -21.93 14.89 -0.80
N GLN A 589 -22.12 16.14 -1.21
CA GLN A 589 -21.35 17.23 -0.62
C GLN A 589 -21.82 17.41 0.83
N ASP A 590 -20.88 17.31 1.78
CA ASP A 590 -21.12 17.69 3.16
C ASP A 590 -21.25 19.22 3.19
N LYS A 591 -22.48 19.67 3.26
CA LYS A 591 -22.77 21.10 3.44
C LYS A 591 -22.56 21.50 4.89
N ILE A 592 -22.30 22.80 5.10
CA ILE A 592 -22.29 23.38 6.44
C ILE A 592 -23.62 23.11 7.17
N ASN A 593 -23.55 22.96 8.49
CA ASN A 593 -24.72 22.79 9.33
C ASN A 593 -25.66 23.98 9.16
N SER A 594 -26.98 23.75 9.28
CA SER A 594 -28.00 24.78 9.06
C SER A 594 -28.09 25.78 10.23
N HIS A 595 -27.54 25.43 11.40
CA HIS A 595 -27.59 26.24 12.64
C HIS A 595 -26.29 26.13 13.42
N ASP A 596 -26.11 27.07 14.32
CA ASP A 596 -25.00 27.09 15.25
C ASP A 596 -25.28 26.08 16.38
N ASP A 597 -24.34 25.20 16.65
CA ASP A 597 -24.48 24.09 17.58
C ASP A 597 -23.46 24.15 18.72
N VAL A 598 -23.85 23.60 19.89
CA VAL A 598 -22.95 23.49 21.05
C VAL A 598 -22.16 22.21 20.95
N GLY A 599 -20.83 22.31 21.08
CA GLY A 599 -19.94 21.15 21.08
C GLY A 599 -19.64 20.59 19.70
N ILE A 600 -20.17 21.17 18.61
CA ILE A 600 -19.92 20.73 17.23
C ILE A 600 -19.08 21.79 16.52
N VAL A 601 -17.91 21.38 15.98
CA VAL A 601 -16.98 22.30 15.30
C VAL A 601 -16.43 21.65 14.05
N ARG A 602 -16.35 22.40 12.98
CA ARG A 602 -15.81 21.96 11.71
C ARG A 602 -14.31 22.22 11.63
N GLY A 603 -13.53 21.17 11.56
CA GLY A 603 -12.10 21.19 11.29
C GLY A 603 -11.79 20.95 9.81
N LEU A 604 -10.56 21.24 9.41
CA LEU A 604 -10.05 20.99 8.07
C LEU A 604 -8.93 19.96 8.12
N ALA A 605 -9.06 18.93 7.33
CA ALA A 605 -8.08 17.85 7.19
C ALA A 605 -7.49 17.78 5.79
N TRP A 606 -6.30 17.21 5.72
CA TRP A 606 -5.67 16.80 4.48
C TRP A 606 -5.52 15.28 4.45
N THR A 607 -5.81 14.67 3.31
CA THR A 607 -5.70 13.23 3.08
C THR A 607 -5.02 12.95 1.75
N ALA A 608 -4.57 11.73 1.53
CA ALA A 608 -3.97 11.31 0.25
C ALA A 608 -4.91 11.49 -0.97
N VAL A 609 -6.21 11.68 -0.75
CA VAL A 609 -7.20 11.92 -1.80
C VAL A 609 -7.58 13.40 -1.96
N GLY A 610 -7.00 14.29 -1.15
CA GLY A 610 -7.26 15.73 -1.15
C GLY A 610 -7.69 16.27 0.22
N GLY A 611 -8.15 17.52 0.24
CA GLY A 611 -8.70 18.12 1.45
C GLY A 611 -10.09 17.60 1.81
N ASP A 612 -10.40 17.62 3.10
CA ASP A 612 -11.68 17.22 3.63
C ASP A 612 -12.09 18.10 4.81
N THR A 613 -13.38 18.12 5.13
CA THR A 613 -13.88 18.75 6.35
C THR A 613 -14.19 17.66 7.38
N LEU A 614 -13.76 17.88 8.60
CA LEU A 614 -14.02 16.98 9.73
C LEU A 614 -14.97 17.67 10.70
N GLU A 615 -16.07 17.02 11.00
CA GLU A 615 -16.93 17.44 12.11
C GLU A 615 -16.39 16.83 13.40
N ILE A 616 -16.11 17.66 14.40
CA ILE A 616 -15.66 17.22 15.72
C ILE A 616 -16.80 17.50 16.69
N GLU A 617 -17.34 16.44 17.26
CA GLU A 617 -18.41 16.47 18.24
C GLU A 617 -17.84 16.26 19.64
N VAL A 618 -18.21 17.12 20.55
CA VAL A 618 -17.86 16.99 21.97
C VAL A 618 -19.12 17.05 22.81
N ASN A 619 -19.27 16.06 23.65
CA ASN A 619 -20.35 16.01 24.64
C ASN A 619 -19.76 15.89 26.05
N THR A 620 -20.46 16.45 27.03
CA THR A 620 -20.12 16.32 28.44
C THR A 620 -21.26 15.65 29.20
N MET A 621 -20.94 14.69 30.05
CA MET A 621 -21.94 13.95 30.83
C MET A 621 -21.45 13.77 32.27
N PRO A 622 -22.40 13.71 33.26
CA PRO A 622 -22.03 13.45 34.64
C PRO A 622 -21.27 12.12 34.79
N GLY A 623 -20.17 12.13 35.54
CA GLY A 623 -19.34 10.96 35.77
C GLY A 623 -18.02 11.33 36.39
N LYS A 624 -17.24 10.33 36.80
CA LYS A 624 -15.87 10.56 37.29
C LYS A 624 -15.00 11.06 36.16
N GLU A 625 -14.12 12.03 36.47
CA GLU A 625 -13.15 12.58 35.50
C GLU A 625 -12.58 11.56 34.52
N SER A 626 -12.91 11.71 33.23
CA SER A 626 -12.31 10.92 32.17
C SER A 626 -12.45 11.61 30.81
N LEU A 627 -11.53 11.28 29.89
CA LEU A 627 -11.57 11.69 28.48
C LEU A 627 -11.81 10.45 27.61
N ILE A 628 -12.95 10.41 26.97
CA ILE A 628 -13.29 9.34 26.02
C ILE A 628 -13.04 9.84 24.61
N LEU A 629 -12.32 9.07 23.82
CA LEU A 629 -11.98 9.40 22.43
C LEU A 629 -12.48 8.29 21.49
N THR A 630 -13.30 8.66 20.50
CA THR A 630 -13.84 7.74 19.51
C THR A 630 -13.72 8.31 18.10
N GLY A 631 -13.70 7.44 17.05
CA GLY A 631 -13.59 7.85 15.65
C GLY A 631 -12.26 7.49 14.99
N LYS A 632 -11.57 6.42 15.46
CA LYS A 632 -10.27 5.93 14.94
C LYS A 632 -9.19 7.01 14.85
N MET A 633 -9.03 7.76 15.94
CA MET A 633 -7.96 8.75 16.07
C MET A 633 -6.62 8.04 16.23
N GLY A 634 -5.60 8.45 15.47
CA GLY A 634 -4.21 8.05 15.65
C GLY A 634 -3.59 8.66 16.92
N ASP A 635 -2.36 8.28 17.24
CA ASP A 635 -1.76 8.64 18.53
C ASP A 635 -1.43 10.14 18.62
N VAL A 636 -1.00 10.76 17.52
CA VAL A 636 -0.74 12.22 17.48
C VAL A 636 -2.05 13.00 17.72
N MET A 637 -3.14 12.55 17.14
CA MET A 637 -4.45 13.19 17.33
C MET A 637 -5.00 13.00 18.76
N LYS A 638 -4.79 11.83 19.38
CA LYS A 638 -5.13 11.57 20.78
C LYS A 638 -4.31 12.46 21.74
N GLU A 639 -3.03 12.67 21.44
CA GLU A 639 -2.18 13.60 22.19
C GLU A 639 -2.69 15.03 22.05
N SER A 640 -3.00 15.47 20.83
CA SER A 640 -3.60 16.78 20.57
C SER A 640 -4.92 17.01 21.33
N ALA A 641 -5.76 15.97 21.45
CA ALA A 641 -6.99 16.02 22.24
C ALA A 641 -6.71 16.23 23.74
N ARG A 642 -5.69 15.57 24.29
CA ARG A 642 -5.26 15.76 25.71
C ARG A 642 -4.71 17.16 25.94
N ILE A 643 -3.89 17.68 25.03
CA ILE A 643 -3.37 19.06 25.08
C ILE A 643 -4.53 20.05 25.04
N SER A 644 -5.49 19.85 24.14
CA SER A 644 -6.70 20.68 24.00
C SER A 644 -7.52 20.72 25.30
N LEU A 645 -7.77 19.55 25.90
CA LEU A 645 -8.48 19.47 27.19
C LEU A 645 -7.70 20.21 28.31
N THR A 646 -6.39 20.01 28.39
CA THR A 646 -5.54 20.67 29.39
C THR A 646 -5.58 22.18 29.21
N TYR A 647 -5.50 22.69 27.99
CA TYR A 647 -5.62 24.11 27.70
C TYR A 647 -6.99 24.65 28.14
N VAL A 648 -8.09 24.00 27.75
CA VAL A 648 -9.44 24.46 28.13
C VAL A 648 -9.61 24.46 29.64
N ARG A 649 -9.16 23.44 30.36
CA ARG A 649 -9.15 23.43 31.85
C ARG A 649 -8.40 24.62 32.44
N SER A 650 -7.34 25.09 31.83
CA SER A 650 -6.53 26.19 32.30
C SER A 650 -7.22 27.56 32.17
N ILE A 651 -8.18 27.72 31.25
CA ILE A 651 -8.87 29.00 30.99
C ILE A 651 -10.29 29.04 31.54
N VAL A 652 -10.92 27.87 31.72
CA VAL A 652 -12.25 27.77 32.34
C VAL A 652 -12.19 28.13 33.79
N GLY A 653 -13.23 28.87 34.32
CA GLY A 653 -13.25 29.41 35.65
C GLY A 653 -12.70 30.84 35.77
N ARG A 654 -12.08 31.35 34.68
CA ARG A 654 -11.66 32.77 34.56
C ARG A 654 -12.65 33.50 33.64
N ALA A 655 -12.87 34.80 33.92
CA ALA A 655 -13.66 35.59 33.00
C ALA A 655 -13.05 35.54 31.59
N PRO A 656 -13.84 35.39 30.54
CA PRO A 656 -15.31 35.39 30.50
C PRO A 656 -15.95 33.99 30.64
N TYR A 657 -15.20 32.91 30.73
CA TYR A 657 -15.70 31.51 30.71
C TYR A 657 -16.02 31.06 32.16
N LYS A 658 -17.19 31.45 32.68
CA LYS A 658 -17.65 31.02 34.00
C LYS A 658 -18.31 29.64 33.91
N VAL A 659 -17.74 28.66 34.53
CA VAL A 659 -18.26 27.29 34.67
C VAL A 659 -18.25 26.93 36.15
N LYS A 660 -19.11 26.00 36.57
CA LYS A 660 -19.19 25.55 37.98
C LYS A 660 -17.81 25.05 38.44
N ASP A 661 -17.46 25.39 39.68
CA ASP A 661 -16.26 24.83 40.31
C ASP A 661 -16.30 23.29 40.27
N ASN A 662 -15.16 22.67 40.03
CA ASN A 662 -15.02 21.20 39.89
C ASN A 662 -15.81 20.56 38.75
N PHE A 663 -16.11 21.31 37.65
CA PHE A 663 -16.84 20.76 36.49
C PHE A 663 -16.17 19.51 35.96
N PHE A 664 -14.86 19.54 35.71
CA PHE A 664 -14.12 18.41 35.12
C PHE A 664 -13.97 17.22 36.05
N ASP A 665 -14.02 17.41 37.36
CA ASP A 665 -13.92 16.33 38.36
C ASP A 665 -15.20 15.48 38.41
N ASN A 666 -16.32 16.10 38.01
CA ASN A 666 -17.66 15.49 38.07
C ASN A 666 -18.26 15.21 36.69
N ASN A 667 -17.51 15.42 35.62
CA ASN A 667 -18.00 15.18 34.26
C ASN A 667 -16.96 14.46 33.41
N VAL A 668 -17.46 13.60 32.54
CA VAL A 668 -16.72 12.95 31.46
C VAL A 668 -16.78 13.84 30.23
N VAL A 669 -15.67 14.02 29.55
CA VAL A 669 -15.60 14.68 28.25
C VAL A 669 -15.46 13.60 27.18
N HIS A 670 -16.41 13.51 26.25
CA HIS A 670 -16.35 12.57 25.14
C HIS A 670 -16.17 13.34 23.83
N ILE A 671 -15.05 13.08 23.14
CA ILE A 671 -14.77 13.62 21.80
C ILE A 671 -15.01 12.52 20.78
N HIS A 672 -15.88 12.80 19.82
CA HIS A 672 -16.18 11.92 18.70
C HIS A 672 -15.84 12.61 17.38
N ILE A 673 -15.18 11.89 16.48
CA ILE A 673 -15.00 12.31 15.09
C ILE A 673 -15.74 11.29 14.21
N PRO A 674 -16.89 11.66 13.61
CA PRO A 674 -17.65 10.79 12.73
C PRO A 674 -16.81 10.19 11.59
N GLU A 675 -17.37 9.24 10.83
CA GLU A 675 -16.67 8.48 9.78
C GLU A 675 -15.54 7.55 10.31
N GLY A 676 -15.85 6.70 11.26
CA GLY A 676 -14.91 5.75 11.88
C GLY A 676 -14.28 4.71 10.93
N ALA A 677 -14.66 4.68 9.65
CA ALA A 677 -14.04 3.82 8.65
C ALA A 677 -12.65 4.31 8.20
N VAL A 678 -12.36 5.61 8.30
CA VAL A 678 -11.10 6.22 7.86
C VAL A 678 -10.25 6.58 9.07
N PRO A 679 -9.03 6.05 9.21
CA PRO A 679 -8.09 6.48 10.23
C PRO A 679 -7.75 7.98 10.08
N LYS A 680 -7.69 8.69 11.20
CA LYS A 680 -7.41 10.12 11.25
C LYS A 680 -6.25 10.36 12.20
N ASP A 681 -5.21 11.04 11.73
CA ASP A 681 -4.06 11.39 12.57
C ASP A 681 -3.50 12.77 12.20
N GLY A 682 -2.91 13.45 13.17
CA GLY A 682 -2.26 14.74 12.99
C GLY A 682 -2.60 15.77 14.07
N PRO A 683 -1.69 16.72 14.34
CA PRO A 683 -1.86 17.72 15.39
C PRO A 683 -2.76 18.90 14.99
N SER A 684 -3.06 19.07 13.70
CA SER A 684 -3.73 20.25 13.14
C SER A 684 -5.22 20.41 13.53
N ALA A 685 -5.79 19.45 14.25
CA ALA A 685 -7.15 19.50 14.79
C ALA A 685 -7.20 20.11 16.20
N GLY A 686 -6.06 20.48 16.81
CA GLY A 686 -5.99 21.00 18.18
C GLY A 686 -6.84 22.24 18.42
N VAL A 687 -6.82 23.18 17.48
CA VAL A 687 -7.64 24.40 17.54
C VAL A 687 -9.13 24.03 17.53
N THR A 688 -9.54 23.10 16.67
CA THR A 688 -10.92 22.64 16.53
C THR A 688 -11.39 21.91 17.79
N MET A 689 -10.58 20.99 18.31
CA MET A 689 -10.89 20.25 19.55
C MET A 689 -11.01 21.16 20.75
N SER A 690 -10.08 22.14 20.90
CA SER A 690 -10.12 23.11 21.97
C SER A 690 -11.41 23.96 21.95
N THR A 691 -11.82 24.38 20.75
CA THR A 691 -13.05 25.15 20.55
C THR A 691 -14.28 24.31 20.86
N ALA A 692 -14.32 23.06 20.41
CA ALA A 692 -15.42 22.13 20.65
C ALA A 692 -15.59 21.78 22.13
N ILE A 693 -14.47 21.49 22.82
CA ILE A 693 -14.46 21.23 24.27
C ILE A 693 -14.98 22.45 25.03
N LEU A 694 -14.47 23.64 24.72
CA LEU A 694 -14.90 24.86 25.41
C LEU A 694 -16.39 25.14 25.16
N SER A 695 -16.87 24.99 23.94
CA SER A 695 -18.28 25.14 23.58
C SER A 695 -19.14 24.17 24.38
N ALA A 696 -18.80 22.89 24.44
CA ALA A 696 -19.55 21.87 25.18
C ALA A 696 -19.57 22.15 26.70
N VAL A 697 -18.46 22.64 27.27
CA VAL A 697 -18.33 22.92 28.69
C VAL A 697 -19.07 24.21 29.10
N THR A 698 -19.07 25.22 28.23
CA THR A 698 -19.69 26.53 28.51
C THR A 698 -21.14 26.64 28.03
N GLY A 699 -21.59 25.74 27.14
CA GLY A 699 -22.88 25.84 26.48
C GLY A 699 -22.98 26.96 25.44
N ILE A 700 -21.86 27.53 25.01
CA ILE A 700 -21.83 28.60 24.01
C ILE A 700 -21.77 27.96 22.63
N PRO A 701 -22.73 28.20 21.71
CA PRO A 701 -22.72 27.61 20.37
C PRO A 701 -21.57 28.10 19.51
N VAL A 702 -21.11 27.26 18.60
CA VAL A 702 -20.11 27.59 17.58
C VAL A 702 -20.81 27.92 16.28
N ARG A 703 -20.33 28.94 15.58
CA ARG A 703 -20.87 29.35 14.28
C ARG A 703 -20.73 28.23 13.25
N SER A 704 -21.83 27.90 12.60
CA SER A 704 -21.90 26.83 11.58
C SER A 704 -21.14 27.16 10.28
N ASP A 705 -20.96 28.46 9.98
CA ASP A 705 -20.28 28.97 8.79
C ASP A 705 -18.76 29.13 8.96
N VAL A 706 -18.21 28.71 10.11
CA VAL A 706 -16.77 28.79 10.43
C VAL A 706 -16.13 27.39 10.36
N ALA A 707 -14.97 27.31 9.74
CA ALA A 707 -14.08 26.17 9.86
C ALA A 707 -12.70 26.62 10.34
N MET A 708 -11.93 25.70 10.90
CA MET A 708 -10.62 26.04 11.45
C MET A 708 -9.61 24.93 11.33
N THR A 709 -8.33 25.30 11.34
CA THR A 709 -7.22 24.38 11.41
C THR A 709 -6.05 25.01 12.13
N GLY A 710 -5.31 24.24 12.89
CA GLY A 710 -4.15 24.72 13.66
C GLY A 710 -3.79 23.75 14.77
N GLU A 711 -2.50 23.66 15.06
CA GLU A 711 -2.02 22.98 16.25
C GLU A 711 -2.07 23.93 17.45
N VAL A 712 -2.45 23.42 18.61
CA VAL A 712 -2.54 24.20 19.85
C VAL A 712 -1.49 23.75 20.86
N THR A 713 -0.88 24.70 21.55
CA THR A 713 0.02 24.41 22.66
C THR A 713 -0.73 24.48 24.01
N LEU A 714 -0.15 23.92 25.09
CA LEU A 714 -0.69 23.98 26.44
C LEU A 714 -1.00 25.43 26.93
N ARG A 715 -0.38 26.42 26.31
CA ARG A 715 -0.59 27.85 26.63
C ARG A 715 -1.52 28.57 25.64
N GLY A 716 -2.14 27.82 24.71
CA GLY A 716 -3.08 28.37 23.76
C GLY A 716 -2.46 29.08 22.54
N ARG A 717 -1.14 28.96 22.29
CA ARG A 717 -0.56 29.46 21.06
C ARG A 717 -0.97 28.57 19.90
N VAL A 718 -1.22 29.19 18.75
CA VAL A 718 -1.57 28.49 17.51
C VAL A 718 -0.31 28.35 16.66
N LEU A 719 0.01 27.09 16.28
CA LEU A 719 1.20 26.75 15.52
C LEU A 719 0.84 26.48 14.04
N PRO A 720 1.78 26.70 13.11
CA PRO A 720 1.57 26.51 11.67
C PRO A 720 1.30 25.04 11.31
N ILE A 721 0.63 24.85 10.18
CA ILE A 721 0.22 23.54 9.68
C ILE A 721 0.57 23.37 8.19
N GLY A 722 0.63 22.13 7.73
CA GLY A 722 0.78 21.80 6.32
C GLY A 722 -0.54 21.52 5.59
N GLY A 723 -0.48 21.37 4.25
CA GLY A 723 -1.61 21.02 3.40
C GLY A 723 -2.70 22.11 3.33
N LEU A 724 -2.30 23.38 3.39
CA LEU A 724 -3.23 24.50 3.49
C LEU A 724 -4.07 24.68 2.23
N LYS A 725 -3.51 24.50 1.04
CA LYS A 725 -4.22 24.54 -0.24
C LYS A 725 -5.43 23.60 -0.26
N GLU A 726 -5.20 22.35 0.08
CA GLU A 726 -6.23 21.31 0.10
C GLU A 726 -7.29 21.59 1.15
N LYS A 727 -6.90 22.06 2.34
CA LYS A 727 -7.80 22.41 3.43
C LYS A 727 -8.73 23.56 3.07
N LEU A 728 -8.20 24.61 2.41
CA LEU A 728 -9.02 25.73 1.95
C LEU A 728 -9.95 25.35 0.80
N LEU A 729 -9.51 24.48 -0.11
CA LEU A 729 -10.38 23.91 -1.16
C LEU A 729 -11.54 23.11 -0.56
N ALA A 730 -11.29 22.33 0.48
CA ALA A 730 -12.34 21.59 1.18
C ALA A 730 -13.34 22.54 1.86
N ALA A 731 -12.85 23.56 2.56
CA ALA A 731 -13.69 24.59 3.17
C ALA A 731 -14.59 25.29 2.15
N LYS A 732 -14.02 25.69 1.01
CA LYS A 732 -14.77 26.31 -0.09
C LYS A 732 -15.84 25.38 -0.66
N THR A 733 -15.50 24.13 -0.87
CA THR A 733 -16.44 23.12 -1.40
C THR A 733 -17.59 22.85 -0.43
N ALA A 734 -17.33 22.86 0.87
CA ALA A 734 -18.35 22.72 1.92
C ALA A 734 -19.23 23.98 2.08
N GLY A 735 -18.85 25.12 1.49
CA GLY A 735 -19.58 26.37 1.58
C GLY A 735 -19.30 27.18 2.86
N VAL A 736 -18.14 26.93 3.49
CA VAL A 736 -17.67 27.70 4.65
C VAL A 736 -17.42 29.16 4.26
N LYS A 737 -17.87 30.10 5.10
CA LYS A 737 -17.70 31.54 4.86
C LYS A 737 -16.44 32.09 5.52
N THR A 738 -16.12 31.63 6.73
CA THR A 738 -14.95 32.11 7.49
C THR A 738 -14.02 30.95 7.81
N VAL A 739 -12.75 31.06 7.46
CA VAL A 739 -11.74 30.05 7.77
C VAL A 739 -10.69 30.63 8.70
N ILE A 740 -10.46 29.98 9.84
CA ILE A 740 -9.43 30.38 10.80
C ILE A 740 -8.19 29.55 10.54
N VAL A 741 -7.07 30.24 10.26
CA VAL A 741 -5.75 29.64 9.99
C VAL A 741 -4.68 30.23 10.91
N PRO A 742 -3.58 29.51 11.17
CA PRO A 742 -2.48 30.06 11.95
C PRO A 742 -1.85 31.31 11.29
N GLU A 743 -1.52 32.32 12.08
CA GLU A 743 -0.89 33.56 11.58
C GLU A 743 0.42 33.29 10.80
N LYS A 744 1.19 32.29 11.24
CA LYS A 744 2.44 31.92 10.59
C LYS A 744 2.26 31.32 9.17
N ASN A 745 1.05 30.86 8.82
CA ASN A 745 0.73 30.44 7.46
C ASN A 745 0.25 31.57 6.54
N LYS A 746 0.37 32.85 6.96
CA LYS A 746 -0.05 34.00 6.14
C LYS A 746 0.70 34.07 4.82
N ALA A 747 1.98 33.74 4.81
CA ALA A 747 2.78 33.70 3.59
C ALA A 747 2.27 32.62 2.64
N ASP A 748 1.96 31.42 3.16
CA ASP A 748 1.44 30.30 2.37
C ASP A 748 0.09 30.65 1.74
N VAL A 749 -0.79 31.35 2.47
CA VAL A 749 -2.09 31.81 1.94
C VAL A 749 -1.89 32.86 0.84
N ALA A 750 -0.93 33.78 0.98
CA ALA A 750 -0.65 34.80 -0.02
C ALA A 750 -0.13 34.24 -1.34
N GLU A 751 0.43 33.03 -1.32
CA GLU A 751 0.89 32.33 -2.50
C GLU A 751 -0.21 31.55 -3.25
N LEU A 752 -1.40 31.42 -2.65
CA LEU A 752 -2.51 30.69 -3.25
C LEU A 752 -3.27 31.59 -4.25
N ASP A 753 -3.77 30.95 -5.30
CA ASP A 753 -4.60 31.62 -6.31
C ASP A 753 -5.88 32.19 -5.69
N GLU A 754 -6.33 33.34 -6.21
CA GLU A 754 -7.58 33.99 -5.78
C GLU A 754 -8.80 33.04 -5.99
N GLU A 755 -8.72 32.11 -6.93
CA GLU A 755 -9.73 31.08 -7.09
C GLU A 755 -9.91 30.22 -5.83
N ILE A 756 -8.88 30.01 -5.03
CA ILE A 756 -8.93 29.22 -3.80
C ILE A 756 -9.45 30.05 -2.64
N THR A 757 -8.91 31.24 -2.47
CA THR A 757 -9.17 32.11 -1.32
C THR A 757 -10.41 32.98 -1.48
N GLY A 758 -10.78 33.33 -2.71
CA GLY A 758 -11.91 34.19 -3.02
C GLY A 758 -13.27 33.63 -2.58
N GLY A 759 -14.09 34.49 -2.00
CA GLY A 759 -15.42 34.14 -1.47
C GLY A 759 -15.42 33.59 -0.06
N MET A 760 -14.25 33.50 0.62
CA MET A 760 -14.12 33.16 2.03
C MET A 760 -13.35 34.27 2.77
N GLU A 761 -13.74 34.56 3.99
CA GLU A 761 -12.98 35.39 4.91
C GLU A 761 -11.91 34.52 5.59
N ILE A 762 -10.63 34.88 5.45
CA ILE A 762 -9.53 34.16 6.10
C ILE A 762 -9.08 34.96 7.32
N VAL A 763 -9.27 34.39 8.49
CA VAL A 763 -8.88 34.96 9.79
C VAL A 763 -7.58 34.33 10.25
N TYR A 764 -6.57 35.17 10.49
CA TYR A 764 -5.27 34.72 10.99
C TYR A 764 -5.24 34.77 12.52
N ALA A 765 -4.90 33.66 13.15
CA ALA A 765 -4.85 33.55 14.59
C ALA A 765 -3.47 33.11 15.10
N SER A 766 -2.90 33.87 16.05
CA SER A 766 -1.66 33.53 16.77
C SER A 766 -1.93 32.81 18.07
N ASP A 767 -3.14 33.00 18.66
CA ASP A 767 -3.57 32.39 19.89
C ASP A 767 -5.06 31.98 19.87
N MET A 768 -5.42 31.11 20.80
CA MET A 768 -6.78 30.58 20.92
C MET A 768 -7.84 31.64 21.30
N LYS A 769 -7.45 32.76 21.87
CA LYS A 769 -8.43 33.84 22.22
C LYS A 769 -8.99 34.43 20.92
N GLN A 770 -8.13 34.64 19.91
CA GLN A 770 -8.56 35.14 18.61
C GLN A 770 -9.47 34.11 17.90
N VAL A 771 -9.13 32.83 17.98
CA VAL A 771 -9.94 31.75 17.45
C VAL A 771 -11.33 31.77 18.10
N LEU A 772 -11.39 31.74 19.40
CA LEU A 772 -12.64 31.66 20.16
C LEU A 772 -13.54 32.88 19.94
N LYS A 773 -12.93 34.10 19.84
CA LYS A 773 -13.66 35.34 19.52
C LYS A 773 -14.35 35.29 18.17
N THR A 774 -13.74 34.62 17.17
CA THR A 774 -14.30 34.49 15.82
C THR A 774 -15.28 33.34 15.71
N ALA A 775 -14.98 32.22 16.38
CA ALA A 775 -15.72 30.98 16.20
C ALA A 775 -17.01 30.89 17.03
N LEU A 776 -17.05 31.51 18.23
CA LEU A 776 -18.23 31.42 19.10
C LEU A 776 -19.33 32.38 18.64
N ALA A 777 -20.59 31.92 18.68
CA ALA A 777 -21.76 32.65 18.18
C ALA A 777 -22.12 33.86 19.07
N LYS A 778 -21.69 33.89 20.33
CA LYS A 778 -21.83 35.04 21.21
C LYS A 778 -20.42 35.68 21.41
N PRO A 779 -20.29 36.99 21.14
CA PRO A 779 -19.01 37.64 21.39
C PRO A 779 -18.63 37.50 22.86
N VAL A 780 -17.45 37.00 23.06
CA VAL A 780 -16.79 36.98 24.36
C VAL A 780 -16.17 38.36 24.54
N GLU A 781 -16.79 39.20 25.37
CA GLU A 781 -16.29 40.54 25.73
C GLU A 781 -14.91 40.50 26.37
#